data_9d5bca6cedeaa2a5fb320e1e5917a043
#
_entry.id   9d5bca6cedeaa2a5fb320e1e5917a043
#
_cell.length_a   1.000
_cell.length_b   1.000
_cell.length_c   1.000
_cell.angle_alpha   90.00
_cell.angle_beta   90.00
_cell.angle_gamma   90.00
#
_symmetry.space_group_name_H-M   'P 1'
#
loop_
_entity.id
_entity.type
_entity.pdbx_description
1 polymer ?
#
loop_
_entity_poly.entity_id
_entity_poly.type
_entity_poly.pdbx_seq_one_letter_code
_entity_poly.pdbx_strand_id
1 'polypeptide(L)'
;MKKSKNVCVAVVSLCLFGTQLFSQEKAQEKKMEQLEEIVIYATKFELKKENTGKVIYKISQKDIQRNAGKSVIELLNNVLGIEIRGVNSNPGEPRSTYIRGGRSRQALVLIDGIPLSDPTGIEQSYDLRLISLNQIESIEILKGASSTLYGSGAGTGVINIILKKASENTVSGVYEVSLGTNATSKNSTSSLNDKNQNISINGTLDKLKYNAFFNITGNSGFSSAKSTLTIPFEEDTYSSNNGFLKLGYEFNTQLRMDAFLNYDEFDYTFDAGAYNDSDVNLGNQEQFRIGIRPRLKYKKGEVFLNASINSLDRSFESFNSFSGGTNVFIYKGTSVNLDFVNKYEFTKNFQLITGINYQKHENESISDFGNIDPDLANFNVVDPYVSAVYITDFGLSINAGSRLNIHSNYGNNFVYDTNLAFGIVKNETITLKLISSYSTAFIAPSLYQLFSDYGATNLAPETNRTFEFGFDSKLGKQWALSAVYYNRLEENKVIFQNLPTPPYGMYANALETIDVSGIEADVTFTISEELITTVGYAFVDKTSDIDYIPKNKLTASFVVNPIKNLAISTMFKNVGKRSFFDAFGSFGEAGKDVILPSYSLLDMNVNYKVLEGKVLFFGSITNLLNEEYEETIGFNTRGRNFKMGIRIQF
;
A
#
# COMPACT_ATOMS: atom_id res chain seq x y z
N MET A 1 37.67 14.20 3.56
CA MET A 1 37.08 13.66 4.79
C MET A 1 37.19 14.66 5.95
N LYS A 2 36.53 15.84 5.93
CA LYS A 2 36.54 16.81 7.04
C LYS A 2 35.40 17.85 6.95
N LYS A 3 34.19 17.47 6.51
CA LYS A 3 33.04 18.41 6.45
C LYS A 3 31.73 17.89 7.08
N SER A 4 31.70 16.69 7.67
CA SER A 4 30.42 16.12 8.19
C SER A 4 30.17 16.34 9.70
N LYS A 5 31.13 16.90 10.44
CA LYS A 5 30.99 17.07 11.91
C LYS A 5 30.25 18.33 12.35
N ASN A 6 30.11 19.33 11.48
CA ASN A 6 29.50 20.62 11.88
C ASN A 6 27.98 20.72 11.71
N VAL A 7 27.37 19.81 10.96
CA VAL A 7 25.89 19.82 10.74
C VAL A 7 25.14 19.21 11.92
N CYS A 8 25.69 18.20 12.58
CA CYS A 8 25.08 17.60 13.77
C CYS A 8 25.04 18.54 14.99
N VAL A 9 26.00 19.44 15.11
CA VAL A 9 26.07 20.41 16.23
C VAL A 9 25.00 21.51 16.06
N ALA A 10 24.69 21.93 14.84
CA ALA A 10 23.67 22.96 14.59
C ALA A 10 22.24 22.51 14.91
N VAL A 11 21.90 21.24 14.68
CA VAL A 11 20.56 20.68 14.98
C VAL A 11 20.37 20.50 16.49
N VAL A 12 21.40 20.10 17.23
CA VAL A 12 21.35 19.96 18.69
C VAL A 12 21.30 21.33 19.38
N SER A 13 21.93 22.36 18.84
CA SER A 13 21.89 23.71 19.39
C SER A 13 20.54 24.40 19.22
N LEU A 14 19.74 24.06 18.20
CA LEU A 14 18.39 24.61 18.03
C LEU A 14 17.40 24.03 19.04
N CYS A 15 17.65 22.84 19.58
CA CYS A 15 16.80 22.21 20.60
C CYS A 15 17.01 22.76 22.02
N LEU A 16 18.08 23.49 22.30
CA LEU A 16 18.43 23.98 23.65
C LEU A 16 17.96 25.41 23.95
N PHE A 17 17.48 26.17 22.96
CA PHE A 17 17.00 27.55 23.15
C PHE A 17 15.48 27.66 23.37
N GLY A 18 14.72 26.55 23.35
CA GLY A 18 13.25 26.55 23.47
C GLY A 18 12.66 26.55 24.89
N THR A 19 13.47 26.56 25.97
CA THR A 19 12.95 26.25 27.31
C THR A 19 12.56 27.45 28.19
N GLN A 20 12.48 28.67 27.68
CA GLN A 20 12.22 29.85 28.52
C GLN A 20 10.97 30.69 28.17
N LEU A 21 9.97 30.19 27.46
CA LEU A 21 8.76 30.97 27.16
C LEU A 21 7.44 30.19 27.36
N PHE A 22 7.22 29.58 28.53
CA PHE A 22 5.88 29.12 28.87
C PHE A 22 5.44 29.69 30.23
N SER A 23 4.77 30.82 30.17
CA SER A 23 3.92 31.36 31.24
C SER A 23 2.59 30.63 31.26
N GLN A 24 2.15 30.21 32.45
CA GLN A 24 0.97 29.43 32.71
C GLN A 24 -0.30 30.21 32.37
N GLU A 25 -1.10 29.72 31.44
CA GLU A 25 -2.56 29.98 31.42
C GLU A 25 -3.27 28.65 31.72
N LYS A 26 -4.11 28.65 32.77
CA LYS A 26 -4.93 27.51 33.18
C LYS A 26 -5.97 27.23 32.10
N ALA A 27 -5.72 26.22 31.25
CA ALA A 27 -6.71 25.69 30.33
C ALA A 27 -7.60 24.69 31.09
N GLN A 28 -8.91 24.88 30.99
CA GLN A 28 -9.92 23.93 31.45
C GLN A 28 -9.63 22.55 30.84
N GLU A 29 -9.52 21.53 31.69
CA GLU A 29 -9.42 20.12 31.26
C GLU A 29 -10.66 19.73 30.44
N LYS A 30 -10.57 19.79 29.14
CA LYS A 30 -11.43 19.00 28.26
C LYS A 30 -11.00 17.57 28.45
N LYS A 31 -11.84 16.75 29.07
CA LYS A 31 -11.72 15.29 29.09
C LYS A 31 -11.49 14.82 27.65
N MET A 32 -10.26 14.49 27.28
CA MET A 32 -9.97 13.77 26.04
C MET A 32 -10.58 12.39 26.21
N GLU A 33 -11.74 12.16 25.62
CA GLU A 33 -12.17 10.80 25.30
C GLU A 33 -11.07 10.21 24.40
N GLN A 34 -10.32 9.23 24.93
CA GLN A 34 -9.51 8.35 24.10
C GLN A 34 -10.51 7.62 23.19
N LEU A 35 -10.66 8.12 21.96
CA LEU A 35 -11.35 7.40 20.91
C LEU A 35 -10.65 6.04 20.78
N GLU A 36 -11.34 4.99 21.23
CA GLU A 36 -10.90 3.62 21.05
C GLU A 36 -10.73 3.40 19.54
N GLU A 37 -9.52 3.09 19.11
CA GLU A 37 -9.23 2.91 17.70
C GLU A 37 -9.97 1.69 17.17
N ILE A 38 -11.00 1.89 16.36
CA ILE A 38 -11.77 0.82 15.74
C ILE A 38 -11.03 0.33 14.50
N VAL A 39 -10.76 -0.98 14.46
CA VAL A 39 -10.14 -1.64 13.31
C VAL A 39 -11.24 -2.32 12.49
N ILE A 40 -11.47 -1.87 11.28
CA ILE A 40 -12.65 -2.25 10.50
C ILE A 40 -12.51 -3.65 9.88
N TYR A 41 -11.29 -4.15 9.63
CA TYR A 41 -11.08 -5.24 8.66
C TYR A 41 -10.44 -6.53 9.18
N ALA A 42 -10.02 -6.56 10.42
CA ALA A 42 -9.46 -7.81 10.98
C ALA A 42 -10.42 -9.01 10.89
N THR A 43 -11.74 -8.73 10.78
CA THR A 43 -12.81 -9.74 10.69
C THR A 43 -13.88 -9.39 9.64
N LYS A 44 -13.57 -8.53 8.64
CA LYS A 44 -14.54 -7.92 7.69
C LYS A 44 -15.61 -7.05 8.36
N PHE A 45 -15.59 -6.89 9.67
CA PHE A 45 -16.42 -5.98 10.47
C PHE A 45 -15.55 -5.22 11.46
N GLU A 46 -16.11 -4.17 12.03
CA GLU A 46 -15.40 -3.38 13.04
C GLU A 46 -15.05 -4.21 14.27
N LEU A 47 -13.76 -4.26 14.58
CA LEU A 47 -13.22 -4.89 15.79
C LEU A 47 -12.24 -3.91 16.44
N LYS A 48 -12.31 -3.77 17.76
CA LYS A 48 -11.36 -2.94 18.49
C LYS A 48 -9.94 -3.47 18.34
N LYS A 49 -8.96 -2.61 18.13
CA LYS A 49 -7.54 -2.97 17.99
C LYS A 49 -7.04 -3.79 19.20
N GLU A 50 -7.56 -3.53 20.41
CA GLU A 50 -7.21 -4.29 21.61
C GLU A 50 -7.57 -5.77 21.52
N ASN A 51 -8.60 -6.13 20.75
CA ASN A 51 -9.13 -7.49 20.61
C ASN A 51 -8.57 -8.24 19.40
N THR A 52 -7.64 -7.65 18.65
CA THR A 52 -7.02 -8.33 17.51
C THR A 52 -5.64 -8.86 17.86
N GLY A 53 -5.38 -10.14 17.52
CA GLY A 53 -4.07 -10.77 17.59
C GLY A 53 -3.19 -10.57 16.37
N LYS A 54 -3.69 -9.85 15.34
CA LYS A 54 -2.93 -9.47 14.14
C LYS A 54 -2.24 -8.13 14.34
N VAL A 55 -1.09 -7.98 13.67
CA VAL A 55 -0.40 -6.69 13.57
C VAL A 55 -1.13 -5.82 12.56
N ILE A 56 -1.70 -4.70 13.04
CA ILE A 56 -2.42 -3.75 12.20
C ILE A 56 -1.80 -2.37 12.36
N TYR A 57 -1.34 -1.82 11.24
CA TYR A 57 -0.89 -0.43 11.16
C TYR A 57 -1.95 0.40 10.45
N LYS A 58 -2.25 1.58 10.97
CA LYS A 58 -3.25 2.49 10.42
C LYS A 58 -2.61 3.83 10.08
N ILE A 59 -2.74 4.24 8.83
CA ILE A 59 -2.50 5.61 8.39
C ILE A 59 -3.83 6.34 8.54
N SER A 60 -3.91 7.22 9.51
CA SER A 60 -5.14 7.96 9.82
C SER A 60 -5.35 9.15 8.89
N GLN A 61 -6.56 9.71 8.89
CA GLN A 61 -6.85 10.96 8.17
C GLN A 61 -5.94 12.12 8.62
N LYS A 62 -5.55 12.15 9.90
CA LYS A 62 -4.60 13.16 10.41
C LYS A 62 -3.20 12.99 9.80
N ASP A 63 -2.75 11.73 9.60
CA ASP A 63 -1.45 11.44 8.96
C ASP A 63 -1.50 11.79 7.47
N ILE A 64 -2.61 11.51 6.78
CA ILE A 64 -2.83 11.91 5.39
C ILE A 64 -2.79 13.43 5.24
N GLN A 65 -3.48 14.17 6.13
CA GLN A 65 -3.48 15.62 6.11
C GLN A 65 -2.09 16.24 6.37
N ARG A 66 -1.30 15.64 7.26
CA ARG A 66 0.09 16.08 7.53
C ARG A 66 1.02 15.89 6.35
N ASN A 67 0.68 14.96 5.46
CA ASN A 67 1.43 14.63 4.26
C ASN A 67 0.72 15.10 2.98
N ALA A 68 0.02 16.24 3.04
CA ALA A 68 -0.63 16.83 1.88
C ALA A 68 0.36 17.00 0.72
N GLY A 69 -0.08 16.70 -0.51
CA GLY A 69 0.74 16.74 -1.72
C GLY A 69 1.61 15.50 -2.00
N LYS A 70 1.62 14.49 -1.09
CA LYS A 70 2.25 13.18 -1.34
C LYS A 70 1.28 12.21 -1.99
N SER A 71 1.83 11.13 -2.56
CA SER A 71 1.07 10.01 -3.12
C SER A 71 0.82 8.90 -2.08
N VAL A 72 -0.07 7.97 -2.41
CA VAL A 72 -0.35 6.78 -1.58
C VAL A 72 0.90 5.92 -1.41
N ILE A 73 1.67 5.72 -2.50
CA ILE A 73 2.88 4.90 -2.48
C ILE A 73 3.97 5.50 -1.59
N GLU A 74 4.12 6.85 -1.58
CA GLU A 74 5.08 7.53 -0.69
C GLU A 74 4.71 7.35 0.78
N LEU A 75 3.42 7.40 1.14
CA LEU A 75 2.98 7.15 2.51
C LEU A 75 3.19 5.69 2.93
N LEU A 76 2.81 4.75 2.09
CA LEU A 76 2.99 3.32 2.36
C LEU A 76 4.46 2.94 2.53
N ASN A 77 5.34 3.52 1.71
CA ASN A 77 6.79 3.25 1.77
C ASN A 77 7.47 3.80 3.06
N ASN A 78 6.76 4.58 3.86
CA ASN A 78 7.25 5.02 5.18
C ASN A 78 6.84 4.05 6.31
N VAL A 79 5.99 3.06 6.02
CA VAL A 79 5.56 2.05 7.00
C VAL A 79 6.65 0.98 7.13
N LEU A 80 6.95 0.57 8.36
CA LEU A 80 7.89 -0.53 8.62
C LEU A 80 7.44 -1.82 7.94
N GLY A 81 8.38 -2.60 7.43
CA GLY A 81 8.10 -3.87 6.76
C GLY A 81 7.37 -3.75 5.43
N ILE A 82 7.15 -2.53 4.92
CA ILE A 82 6.67 -2.27 3.56
C ILE A 82 7.79 -1.65 2.75
N GLU A 83 8.04 -2.21 1.58
CA GLU A 83 8.94 -1.66 0.57
C GLU A 83 8.17 -1.48 -0.74
N ILE A 84 8.30 -0.33 -1.37
CA ILE A 84 7.76 -0.07 -2.70
C ILE A 84 8.92 0.30 -3.61
N ARG A 85 9.24 -0.60 -4.53
CA ARG A 85 10.30 -0.38 -5.51
C ARG A 85 9.88 0.70 -6.48
N GLY A 86 10.80 1.59 -6.80
CA GLY A 86 10.59 2.68 -7.75
C GLY A 86 9.77 3.86 -7.20
N VAL A 87 9.50 3.94 -5.89
CA VAL A 87 8.67 5.01 -5.29
C VAL A 87 9.18 6.42 -5.62
N ASN A 88 10.48 6.59 -5.75
CA ASN A 88 11.12 7.86 -6.11
C ASN A 88 11.68 7.89 -7.54
N SER A 89 11.44 6.87 -8.36
CA SER A 89 11.72 6.88 -9.79
C SER A 89 10.70 7.74 -10.56
N ASN A 90 10.87 7.90 -11.88
CA ASN A 90 9.86 8.56 -12.71
C ASN A 90 8.48 7.95 -12.48
N PRO A 91 7.39 8.75 -12.37
CA PRO A 91 6.03 8.22 -12.11
C PRO A 91 5.51 7.22 -13.15
N GLY A 92 6.01 7.26 -14.38
CA GLY A 92 5.70 6.29 -15.44
C GLY A 92 6.20 4.88 -15.15
N GLU A 93 7.28 4.74 -14.38
CA GLU A 93 7.87 3.44 -14.07
C GLU A 93 6.95 2.53 -13.24
N PRO A 94 6.93 1.21 -13.49
CA PRO A 94 6.13 0.25 -12.72
C PRO A 94 6.49 0.24 -11.23
N ARG A 95 5.49 0.03 -10.39
CA ARG A 95 5.63 -0.04 -8.93
C ARG A 95 5.34 -1.44 -8.42
N SER A 96 6.18 -1.95 -7.54
CA SER A 96 5.96 -3.24 -6.89
C SER A 96 5.96 -3.06 -5.38
N THR A 97 4.94 -3.59 -4.72
CA THR A 97 4.74 -3.47 -3.26
C THR A 97 5.09 -4.77 -2.57
N TYR A 98 5.99 -4.74 -1.61
CA TYR A 98 6.48 -5.89 -0.85
C TYR A 98 6.16 -5.70 0.62
N ILE A 99 5.65 -6.74 1.28
CA ILE A 99 5.39 -6.74 2.73
C ILE A 99 6.24 -7.83 3.38
N ARG A 100 7.06 -7.45 4.37
CA ARG A 100 7.91 -8.39 5.14
C ARG A 100 8.72 -9.32 4.26
N GLY A 101 9.35 -8.77 3.23
CA GLY A 101 10.16 -9.53 2.29
C GLY A 101 9.41 -10.54 1.42
N GLY A 102 8.07 -10.51 1.39
CA GLY A 102 7.28 -11.26 0.43
C GLY A 102 7.29 -10.58 -0.95
N ARG A 103 6.81 -11.29 -1.97
CA ARG A 103 6.69 -10.76 -3.35
C ARG A 103 5.42 -9.93 -3.51
N SER A 104 5.35 -9.08 -4.54
CA SER A 104 4.22 -8.17 -4.71
C SER A 104 2.88 -8.90 -4.92
N ARG A 105 2.88 -10.08 -5.54
CA ARG A 105 1.70 -10.96 -5.67
C ARG A 105 1.14 -11.52 -4.34
N GLN A 106 1.90 -11.38 -3.25
CA GLN A 106 1.52 -11.82 -1.91
C GLN A 106 0.95 -10.68 -1.05
N ALA A 107 0.89 -9.45 -1.59
CA ALA A 107 0.36 -8.25 -0.94
C ALA A 107 -0.97 -7.85 -1.60
N LEU A 108 -2.09 -8.17 -0.95
CA LEU A 108 -3.43 -7.88 -1.49
C LEU A 108 -3.84 -6.44 -1.19
N VAL A 109 -4.32 -5.74 -2.21
CA VAL A 109 -4.90 -4.40 -2.06
C VAL A 109 -6.43 -4.49 -2.08
N LEU A 110 -7.07 -3.79 -1.14
CA LEU A 110 -8.52 -3.64 -1.07
C LEU A 110 -8.90 -2.16 -1.14
N ILE A 111 -10.03 -1.86 -1.76
CA ILE A 111 -10.70 -0.57 -1.61
C ILE A 111 -12.08 -0.79 -0.98
N ASP A 112 -12.33 -0.16 0.18
CA ASP A 112 -13.52 -0.37 1.00
C ASP A 112 -13.81 -1.87 1.24
N GLY A 113 -12.77 -2.71 1.40
CA GLY A 113 -12.86 -4.15 1.63
C GLY A 113 -13.12 -5.02 0.40
N ILE A 114 -13.14 -4.45 -0.80
CA ILE A 114 -13.27 -5.17 -2.07
C ILE A 114 -11.85 -5.43 -2.63
N PRO A 115 -11.47 -6.69 -2.88
CA PRO A 115 -10.16 -7.02 -3.41
C PRO A 115 -9.98 -6.52 -4.84
N LEU A 116 -8.76 -6.05 -5.12
CA LEU A 116 -8.34 -5.57 -6.44
C LEU A 116 -7.09 -6.34 -6.89
N SER A 117 -7.09 -6.71 -8.15
CA SER A 117 -5.96 -7.36 -8.81
C SER A 117 -5.94 -7.00 -10.30
N ASP A 118 -4.79 -7.12 -10.92
CA ASP A 118 -4.62 -7.09 -12.37
C ASP A 118 -4.52 -8.53 -12.87
N PRO A 119 -5.57 -9.10 -13.49
CA PRO A 119 -5.54 -10.49 -13.95
C PRO A 119 -4.62 -10.71 -15.16
N THR A 120 -4.15 -9.63 -15.83
CA THR A 120 -3.22 -9.70 -16.95
C THR A 120 -1.76 -9.75 -16.52
N GLY A 121 -1.47 -9.29 -15.29
CA GLY A 121 -0.12 -9.20 -14.76
C GLY A 121 0.43 -10.54 -14.26
N ILE A 122 1.73 -10.74 -14.42
CA ILE A 122 2.45 -11.90 -13.84
C ILE A 122 2.27 -11.93 -12.31
N GLU A 123 2.38 -10.78 -11.67
CA GLU A 123 2.26 -10.61 -10.21
C GLU A 123 0.82 -10.45 -9.73
N GLN A 124 -0.15 -10.23 -10.62
CA GLN A 124 -1.56 -9.93 -10.31
C GLN A 124 -1.73 -8.78 -9.30
N SER A 125 -0.70 -7.97 -9.08
CA SER A 125 -0.70 -6.88 -8.12
C SER A 125 -1.47 -5.67 -8.66
N TYR A 126 -2.22 -5.00 -7.76
CA TYR A 126 -2.91 -3.76 -8.10
C TYR A 126 -1.94 -2.59 -8.19
N ASP A 127 -2.07 -1.78 -9.25
CA ASP A 127 -1.26 -0.57 -9.42
C ASP A 127 -1.78 0.58 -8.55
N LEU A 128 -1.05 0.90 -7.50
CA LEU A 128 -1.42 1.97 -6.55
C LEU A 128 -1.29 3.39 -7.14
N ARG A 129 -0.78 3.54 -8.38
CA ARG A 129 -0.81 4.82 -9.11
C ARG A 129 -2.23 5.21 -9.53
N LEU A 130 -3.14 4.22 -9.67
CA LEU A 130 -4.55 4.41 -10.03
C LEU A 130 -5.39 5.02 -8.90
N ILE A 131 -4.83 5.34 -7.73
CA ILE A 131 -5.61 5.90 -6.62
C ILE A 131 -4.99 7.18 -6.07
N SER A 132 -5.79 8.23 -5.97
CA SER A 132 -5.38 9.51 -5.38
C SER A 132 -5.53 9.50 -3.85
N LEU A 133 -4.50 9.99 -3.13
CA LEU A 133 -4.54 10.15 -1.67
C LEU A 133 -5.70 11.03 -1.20
N ASN A 134 -6.15 11.96 -2.01
CA ASN A 134 -7.18 12.93 -1.65
C ASN A 134 -8.59 12.33 -1.52
N GLN A 135 -8.85 11.14 -2.07
CA GLN A 135 -10.11 10.41 -1.89
C GLN A 135 -10.13 9.50 -0.64
N ILE A 136 -8.98 9.34 0.04
CA ILE A 136 -8.79 8.37 1.11
C ILE A 136 -9.09 8.97 2.49
N GLU A 137 -9.83 8.22 3.31
CA GLU A 137 -10.08 8.50 4.73
C GLU A 137 -8.98 7.91 5.61
N SER A 138 -8.63 6.66 5.37
CA SER A 138 -7.55 5.98 6.08
C SER A 138 -7.05 4.77 5.29
N ILE A 139 -5.85 4.28 5.64
CA ILE A 139 -5.32 3.04 5.10
C ILE A 139 -5.04 2.13 6.29
N GLU A 140 -5.58 0.91 6.25
CA GLU A 140 -5.31 -0.12 7.25
C GLU A 140 -4.47 -1.23 6.62
N ILE A 141 -3.37 -1.56 7.28
CA ILE A 141 -2.40 -2.52 6.79
C ILE A 141 -2.38 -3.68 7.77
N LEU A 142 -2.93 -4.82 7.35
CA LEU A 142 -2.85 -6.07 8.09
C LEU A 142 -1.58 -6.77 7.64
N LYS A 143 -0.67 -7.02 8.55
CA LYS A 143 0.57 -7.75 8.26
C LYS A 143 0.41 -9.23 8.61
N GLY A 144 1.15 -10.08 7.90
CA GLY A 144 1.03 -11.53 7.99
C GLY A 144 -0.09 -12.12 7.13
N ALA A 145 -0.10 -13.44 6.97
CA ALA A 145 -1.05 -14.14 6.13
C ALA A 145 -2.51 -13.90 6.57
N SER A 146 -3.40 -13.61 5.62
CA SER A 146 -4.80 -13.26 5.87
C SER A 146 -5.75 -13.88 4.83
N SER A 147 -5.35 -15.01 4.23
CA SER A 147 -6.12 -15.68 3.18
C SER A 147 -7.45 -16.26 3.67
N THR A 148 -7.62 -16.53 4.95
CA THR A 148 -8.90 -16.99 5.54
C THR A 148 -10.05 -16.03 5.29
N LEU A 149 -9.81 -14.72 5.37
CA LEU A 149 -10.84 -13.71 5.14
C LEU A 149 -10.85 -13.17 3.71
N TYR A 150 -9.68 -13.10 3.06
CA TYR A 150 -9.53 -12.35 1.80
C TYR A 150 -9.18 -13.22 0.59
N GLY A 151 -8.87 -14.52 0.79
CA GLY A 151 -8.57 -15.46 -0.29
C GLY A 151 -7.15 -15.36 -0.82
N SER A 152 -6.98 -15.70 -2.09
CA SER A 152 -5.68 -15.70 -2.78
C SER A 152 -5.04 -14.31 -2.77
N GLY A 153 -3.70 -14.27 -2.77
CA GLY A 153 -2.92 -13.03 -2.79
C GLY A 153 -2.70 -12.38 -1.41
N ALA A 154 -3.47 -12.74 -0.37
CA ALA A 154 -3.26 -12.25 0.99
C ALA A 154 -2.19 -13.07 1.76
N GLY A 155 -1.03 -13.29 1.13
CA GLY A 155 0.02 -14.16 1.66
C GLY A 155 0.92 -13.50 2.69
N THR A 156 1.26 -12.23 2.54
CA THR A 156 2.14 -11.49 3.45
C THR A 156 1.48 -10.31 4.12
N GLY A 157 0.36 -9.85 3.57
CA GLY A 157 -0.45 -8.79 4.16
C GLY A 157 -1.55 -8.30 3.24
N VAL A 158 -2.36 -7.42 3.82
CA VAL A 158 -3.49 -6.77 3.16
C VAL A 158 -3.39 -5.27 3.37
N ILE A 159 -3.45 -4.49 2.30
CA ILE A 159 -3.54 -3.03 2.33
C ILE A 159 -4.98 -2.66 2.00
N ASN A 160 -5.74 -2.24 3.01
CA ASN A 160 -7.11 -1.84 2.79
C ASN A 160 -7.26 -0.33 2.83
N ILE A 161 -7.62 0.23 1.69
CA ILE A 161 -7.82 1.66 1.45
C ILE A 161 -9.29 1.97 1.70
N ILE A 162 -9.55 2.84 2.66
CA ILE A 162 -10.89 3.27 3.05
C ILE A 162 -11.14 4.64 2.45
N LEU A 163 -12.16 4.74 1.61
CA LEU A 163 -12.53 6.00 0.96
C LEU A 163 -13.31 6.91 1.91
N LYS A 164 -13.20 8.22 1.70
CA LYS A 164 -13.94 9.23 2.46
C LYS A 164 -15.44 8.97 2.42
N LYS A 165 -16.06 9.16 3.58
CA LYS A 165 -17.53 9.09 3.74
C LYS A 165 -18.18 10.39 3.26
N ALA A 166 -19.46 10.33 2.94
CA ALA A 166 -20.27 11.51 2.69
C ALA A 166 -20.38 12.35 3.97
N SER A 167 -20.36 13.67 3.84
CA SER A 167 -20.62 14.61 4.92
C SER A 167 -22.09 14.51 5.36
N GLU A 168 -22.36 14.79 6.63
CA GLU A 168 -23.74 14.95 7.13
C GLU A 168 -24.37 16.29 6.68
N ASN A 169 -23.56 17.26 6.22
CA ASN A 169 -24.07 18.48 5.60
C ASN A 169 -24.73 18.15 4.26
N THR A 170 -25.66 19.01 3.83
CA THR A 170 -26.30 18.90 2.51
C THR A 170 -25.25 18.94 1.39
N VAL A 171 -24.28 19.84 1.48
CA VAL A 171 -23.15 19.97 0.55
C VAL A 171 -21.90 20.29 1.34
N SER A 172 -20.82 19.62 1.03
CA SER A 172 -19.46 19.93 1.46
C SER A 172 -18.53 19.68 0.29
N GLY A 173 -17.46 20.44 0.21
CA GLY A 173 -16.51 20.26 -0.89
C GLY A 173 -15.08 20.55 -0.49
N VAL A 174 -14.15 20.03 -1.28
CA VAL A 174 -12.73 20.30 -1.20
C VAL A 174 -12.21 20.57 -2.60
N TYR A 175 -11.49 21.66 -2.77
CA TYR A 175 -10.67 21.92 -3.94
C TYR A 175 -9.22 22.03 -3.51
N GLU A 176 -8.32 21.34 -4.20
CA GLU A 176 -6.88 21.39 -3.95
C GLU A 176 -6.11 21.52 -5.23
N VAL A 177 -5.09 22.37 -5.20
CA VAL A 177 -4.10 22.51 -6.27
C VAL A 177 -2.71 22.48 -5.65
N SER A 178 -1.78 21.79 -6.31
CA SER A 178 -0.36 21.81 -5.94
C SER A 178 0.54 21.83 -7.15
N LEU A 179 1.69 22.46 -6.97
CA LEU A 179 2.75 22.59 -7.96
C LEU A 179 4.08 22.25 -7.29
N GLY A 180 4.95 21.58 -8.02
CA GLY A 180 6.25 21.17 -7.51
C GLY A 180 7.29 21.03 -8.60
N THR A 181 8.55 20.90 -8.16
CA THR A 181 9.65 20.51 -9.02
C THR A 181 9.72 19.00 -9.12
N ASN A 182 10.32 18.49 -10.18
CA ASN A 182 10.63 17.09 -10.37
C ASN A 182 11.98 16.97 -11.06
N ALA A 183 13.02 16.70 -10.28
CA ALA A 183 14.41 16.69 -10.73
C ALA A 183 15.22 15.62 -10.01
N THR A 184 16.31 15.16 -10.62
CA THR A 184 17.29 14.28 -10.01
C THR A 184 18.24 15.07 -9.07
N SER A 185 19.10 14.37 -8.35
CA SER A 185 20.11 15.02 -7.50
C SER A 185 21.17 15.79 -8.29
N LYS A 186 21.41 15.41 -9.56
CA LYS A 186 22.38 16.03 -10.47
C LYS A 186 21.82 17.19 -11.25
N ASN A 187 20.55 17.12 -11.64
CA ASN A 187 19.90 18.07 -12.53
C ASN A 187 18.80 18.82 -11.75
N SER A 188 19.20 19.76 -10.88
CA SER A 188 18.24 20.61 -10.19
C SER A 188 17.50 21.52 -11.17
N THR A 189 16.18 21.66 -11.03
CA THR A 189 15.35 22.55 -11.81
C THR A 189 14.49 23.43 -10.90
N SER A 190 14.15 24.60 -11.38
CA SER A 190 13.09 25.45 -10.82
C SER A 190 11.76 25.32 -11.57
N SER A 191 11.71 24.51 -12.63
CA SER A 191 10.50 24.26 -13.39
C SER A 191 9.47 23.51 -12.54
N LEU A 192 8.21 23.97 -12.56
CA LEU A 192 7.10 23.38 -11.82
C LEU A 192 6.45 22.26 -12.65
N ASN A 193 7.15 21.14 -12.75
CA ASN A 193 6.81 20.01 -13.61
C ASN A 193 5.92 18.97 -12.93
N ASP A 194 5.75 19.04 -11.61
CA ASP A 194 4.84 18.18 -10.84
C ASP A 194 3.59 18.98 -10.49
N LYS A 195 2.45 18.63 -11.11
CA LYS A 195 1.18 19.37 -11.03
C LYS A 195 0.08 18.42 -10.59
N ASN A 196 -0.76 18.85 -9.64
CA ASN A 196 -1.94 18.11 -9.26
C ASN A 196 -3.09 19.06 -8.97
N GLN A 197 -4.28 18.67 -9.42
CA GLN A 197 -5.54 19.35 -9.09
C GLN A 197 -6.59 18.30 -8.74
N ASN A 198 -7.33 18.54 -7.68
CA ASN A 198 -8.48 17.69 -7.35
C ASN A 198 -9.65 18.51 -6.83
N ILE A 199 -10.82 17.98 -7.07
CA ILE A 199 -12.10 18.47 -6.53
C ILE A 199 -12.88 17.29 -5.97
N SER A 200 -13.48 17.48 -4.81
CA SER A 200 -14.48 16.54 -4.26
C SER A 200 -15.69 17.30 -3.77
N ILE A 201 -16.86 16.73 -4.03
CA ILE A 201 -18.14 17.23 -3.54
C ILE A 201 -18.88 16.06 -2.91
N ASN A 202 -19.34 16.23 -1.69
CA ASN A 202 -20.02 15.18 -0.96
C ASN A 202 -21.09 15.78 -0.02
N GLY A 203 -22.06 14.95 0.38
CA GLY A 203 -23.10 15.42 1.28
C GLY A 203 -24.20 14.40 1.50
N THR A 204 -25.20 14.83 2.28
CA THR A 204 -26.38 14.04 2.63
C THR A 204 -27.64 14.85 2.32
N LEU A 205 -28.49 14.30 1.45
CA LEU A 205 -29.79 14.84 1.07
C LEU A 205 -30.87 13.87 1.60
N ASP A 206 -31.39 14.13 2.79
CA ASP A 206 -32.30 13.23 3.51
C ASP A 206 -31.68 11.83 3.66
N LYS A 207 -32.15 10.86 2.89
CA LYS A 207 -31.68 9.46 2.90
C LYS A 207 -30.59 9.16 1.87
N LEU A 208 -30.30 10.09 0.97
CA LEU A 208 -29.32 9.93 -0.08
C LEU A 208 -27.98 10.54 0.39
N LYS A 209 -26.95 9.70 0.45
CA LYS A 209 -25.55 10.09 0.68
C LYS A 209 -24.80 10.04 -0.65
N TYR A 210 -24.02 11.06 -0.94
CA TYR A 210 -23.25 11.12 -2.19
C TYR A 210 -21.82 11.58 -1.96
N ASN A 211 -20.90 11.07 -2.77
CA ASN A 211 -19.50 11.50 -2.81
C ASN A 211 -19.02 11.40 -4.26
N ALA A 212 -18.62 12.52 -4.83
CA ALA A 212 -18.01 12.63 -6.15
C ALA A 212 -16.61 13.22 -6.01
N PHE A 213 -15.66 12.68 -6.74
CA PHE A 213 -14.27 13.08 -6.71
C PHE A 213 -13.70 13.06 -8.13
N PHE A 214 -12.84 14.05 -8.44
CA PHE A 214 -12.09 14.09 -9.68
C PHE A 214 -10.69 14.64 -9.41
N ASN A 215 -9.66 14.02 -10.01
CA ASN A 215 -8.26 14.38 -9.86
C ASN A 215 -7.55 14.36 -11.21
N ILE A 216 -6.67 15.32 -11.41
CA ILE A 216 -5.77 15.39 -12.56
C ILE A 216 -4.34 15.53 -12.03
N THR A 217 -3.42 14.71 -12.54
CA THR A 217 -2.00 14.79 -12.24
C THR A 217 -1.21 14.90 -13.55
N GLY A 218 -0.20 15.75 -13.57
CA GLY A 218 0.77 15.83 -14.65
C GLY A 218 2.18 15.91 -14.06
N ASN A 219 3.11 15.16 -14.63
CA ASN A 219 4.49 15.11 -14.17
C ASN A 219 5.45 14.96 -15.35
N SER A 220 6.58 15.66 -15.32
CA SER A 220 7.73 15.50 -16.20
C SER A 220 8.99 15.94 -15.42
N GLY A 221 10.14 15.96 -16.03
CA GLY A 221 11.31 16.62 -15.46
C GLY A 221 12.59 15.81 -15.40
N PHE A 222 12.56 14.50 -15.61
CA PHE A 222 13.75 13.66 -15.80
C PHE A 222 13.39 12.35 -16.49
N SER A 223 14.37 11.78 -17.24
CA SER A 223 14.27 10.46 -17.85
C SER A 223 14.26 9.37 -16.79
N SER A 224 13.54 8.30 -17.05
CA SER A 224 13.50 7.10 -16.22
C SER A 224 14.87 6.45 -16.17
N ALA A 225 15.55 6.26 -17.32
CA ALA A 225 16.88 5.68 -17.38
C ALA A 225 17.95 6.69 -16.93
N LYS A 226 18.99 6.15 -16.31
CA LYS A 226 20.14 6.93 -15.87
C LYS A 226 21.17 7.03 -16.99
N SER A 227 21.44 8.25 -17.47
CA SER A 227 22.51 8.45 -18.42
C SER A 227 23.89 8.19 -17.80
N THR A 228 24.73 7.44 -18.50
CA THR A 228 26.16 7.29 -18.19
C THR A 228 27.01 8.38 -18.84
N LEU A 229 26.39 9.21 -19.69
CA LEU A 229 27.04 10.33 -20.39
C LEU A 229 26.90 11.62 -19.57
N THR A 230 27.61 12.65 -20.00
CA THR A 230 27.48 14.02 -19.44
C THR A 230 26.18 14.71 -19.84
N ILE A 231 25.55 14.25 -20.91
CA ILE A 231 24.27 14.77 -21.41
C ILE A 231 23.16 13.90 -20.82
N PRO A 232 22.16 14.49 -20.12
CA PRO A 232 21.01 13.74 -19.65
C PRO A 232 20.19 13.25 -20.86
N PHE A 233 19.50 12.14 -20.66
CA PHE A 233 18.46 11.68 -21.57
C PHE A 233 17.24 12.63 -21.53
N GLU A 234 16.28 12.48 -22.44
CA GLU A 234 15.07 13.30 -22.47
C GLU A 234 14.18 13.04 -21.24
N GLU A 235 13.22 13.95 -21.02
CA GLU A 235 12.31 13.86 -19.88
C GLU A 235 11.15 12.91 -20.18
N ASP A 236 10.96 11.87 -19.37
CA ASP A 236 9.74 11.07 -19.39
C ASP A 236 8.57 11.79 -18.76
N THR A 237 7.41 11.61 -19.34
CA THR A 237 6.16 12.23 -18.92
C THR A 237 5.21 11.23 -18.25
N TYR A 238 4.36 11.74 -17.39
CA TYR A 238 3.28 11.00 -16.77
C TYR A 238 2.07 11.91 -16.60
N SER A 239 0.90 11.44 -16.99
CA SER A 239 -0.36 12.13 -16.70
C SER A 239 -1.41 11.15 -16.24
N SER A 240 -2.29 11.55 -15.31
CA SER A 240 -3.39 10.71 -14.85
C SER A 240 -4.66 11.49 -14.58
N ASN A 241 -5.79 10.83 -14.85
CA ASN A 241 -7.14 11.26 -14.55
C ASN A 241 -7.81 10.22 -13.66
N ASN A 242 -8.40 10.63 -12.53
CA ASN A 242 -9.11 9.74 -11.63
C ASN A 242 -10.49 10.30 -11.34
N GLY A 243 -11.51 9.50 -11.57
CA GLY A 243 -12.91 9.85 -11.32
C GLY A 243 -13.59 8.83 -10.41
N PHE A 244 -14.37 9.30 -9.44
CA PHE A 244 -15.08 8.45 -8.50
C PHE A 244 -16.45 9.03 -8.17
N LEU A 245 -17.48 8.19 -8.19
CA LEU A 245 -18.83 8.50 -7.72
C LEU A 245 -19.32 7.40 -6.80
N LYS A 246 -19.79 7.75 -5.61
CA LYS A 246 -20.45 6.83 -4.68
C LYS A 246 -21.78 7.41 -4.25
N LEU A 247 -22.82 6.62 -4.35
CA LEU A 247 -24.16 6.93 -3.90
C LEU A 247 -24.58 5.90 -2.85
N GLY A 248 -25.09 6.37 -1.72
CA GLY A 248 -25.63 5.54 -0.64
C GLY A 248 -27.07 5.95 -0.34
N TYR A 249 -27.98 4.99 -0.27
CA TYR A 249 -29.37 5.24 0.08
C TYR A 249 -29.80 4.45 1.31
N GLU A 250 -30.31 5.13 2.33
CA GLU A 250 -30.81 4.54 3.56
C GLU A 250 -32.32 4.35 3.44
N PHE A 251 -32.78 3.15 3.01
CA PHE A 251 -34.19 2.85 2.88
C PHE A 251 -34.92 2.97 4.23
N ASN A 252 -34.27 2.45 5.27
CA ASN A 252 -34.70 2.56 6.66
C ASN A 252 -33.47 2.33 7.58
N THR A 253 -33.68 2.27 8.89
CA THR A 253 -32.62 2.07 9.90
C THR A 253 -31.89 0.70 9.78
N GLN A 254 -32.47 -0.25 9.06
CA GLN A 254 -31.93 -1.60 8.89
C GLN A 254 -31.28 -1.81 7.52
N LEU A 255 -31.91 -1.28 6.45
CA LEU A 255 -31.48 -1.50 5.06
C LEU A 255 -30.84 -0.26 4.46
N ARG A 256 -29.61 -0.40 4.03
CA ARG A 256 -28.84 0.57 3.24
C ARG A 256 -28.27 -0.11 1.99
N MET A 257 -28.17 0.64 0.91
CA MET A 257 -27.47 0.22 -0.31
C MET A 257 -26.49 1.32 -0.72
N ASP A 258 -25.24 0.94 -0.96
CA ASP A 258 -24.24 1.79 -1.60
C ASP A 258 -24.00 1.28 -3.02
N ALA A 259 -23.83 2.20 -3.97
CA ALA A 259 -23.37 1.94 -5.34
C ALA A 259 -22.17 2.84 -5.62
N PHE A 260 -21.22 2.35 -6.40
CA PHE A 260 -20.04 3.15 -6.78
C PHE A 260 -19.64 2.90 -8.23
N LEU A 261 -18.99 3.90 -8.79
CA LEU A 261 -18.36 3.90 -10.10
C LEU A 261 -17.00 4.58 -9.98
N ASN A 262 -15.98 3.99 -10.58
CA ASN A 262 -14.62 4.50 -10.64
C ASN A 262 -14.13 4.43 -12.08
N TYR A 263 -13.47 5.48 -12.52
CA TYR A 263 -12.70 5.50 -13.76
C TYR A 263 -11.33 6.10 -13.47
N ASP A 264 -10.30 5.37 -13.79
CA ASP A 264 -8.91 5.76 -13.60
C ASP A 264 -8.14 5.51 -14.90
N GLU A 265 -7.32 6.49 -15.29
CA GLU A 265 -6.52 6.44 -16.49
C GLU A 265 -5.17 7.09 -16.23
N PHE A 266 -4.11 6.56 -16.82
CA PHE A 266 -2.84 7.26 -16.90
C PHE A 266 -2.08 6.93 -18.19
N ASP A 267 -1.39 7.96 -18.71
CA ASP A 267 -0.47 7.89 -19.82
C ASP A 267 0.95 8.15 -19.34
N TYR A 268 1.93 7.50 -19.96
CA TYR A 268 3.33 7.67 -19.59
C TYR A 268 4.27 7.37 -20.77
N THR A 269 5.44 8.02 -20.75
CA THR A 269 6.59 7.60 -21.55
C THR A 269 7.57 6.84 -20.67
N PHE A 270 8.40 5.99 -21.24
CA PHE A 270 9.36 5.17 -20.53
C PHE A 270 10.54 4.77 -21.40
N ASP A 271 11.67 4.50 -20.79
CA ASP A 271 12.91 4.15 -21.46
C ASP A 271 13.03 2.66 -21.83
N ALA A 272 13.99 2.36 -22.71
CA ALA A 272 14.22 0.99 -23.19
C ALA A 272 14.88 0.06 -22.16
N GLY A 273 15.09 0.55 -20.94
CA GLY A 273 15.62 -0.19 -19.80
C GLY A 273 16.75 0.52 -19.07
N ALA A 274 17.44 -0.18 -18.20
CA ALA A 274 18.54 0.36 -17.42
C ALA A 274 19.65 0.95 -18.32
N TYR A 275 20.01 2.22 -18.08
CA TYR A 275 21.00 2.97 -18.87
C TYR A 275 20.70 3.12 -20.37
N ASN A 276 19.51 2.78 -20.80
CA ASN A 276 19.13 2.75 -22.21
C ASN A 276 17.89 3.62 -22.47
N ASP A 277 18.10 4.66 -23.21
CA ASP A 277 17.15 5.71 -23.55
C ASP A 277 16.17 5.32 -24.66
N SER A 278 14.98 5.89 -24.66
CA SER A 278 14.00 5.73 -25.74
C SER A 278 13.00 6.89 -25.76
N ASP A 279 13.02 7.66 -26.83
CA ASP A 279 12.10 8.77 -27.08
C ASP A 279 10.77 8.37 -27.75
N VAL A 280 10.55 7.06 -27.96
CA VAL A 280 9.40 6.53 -28.70
C VAL A 280 8.52 5.60 -27.86
N ASN A 281 8.98 5.14 -26.69
CA ASN A 281 8.20 4.23 -25.86
C ASN A 281 7.10 5.00 -25.13
N LEU A 282 5.88 4.51 -25.24
CA LEU A 282 4.74 5.10 -24.57
C LEU A 282 3.79 4.02 -24.04
N GLY A 283 3.07 4.32 -22.98
CA GLY A 283 2.10 3.42 -22.37
C GLY A 283 0.85 4.16 -21.92
N ASN A 284 -0.25 3.43 -21.93
CA ASN A 284 -1.54 3.84 -21.39
C ASN A 284 -2.11 2.73 -20.52
N GLN A 285 -2.80 3.10 -19.46
CA GLN A 285 -3.58 2.17 -18.66
C GLN A 285 -4.89 2.82 -18.24
N GLU A 286 -5.98 2.11 -18.51
CA GLU A 286 -7.35 2.49 -18.12
C GLU A 286 -7.94 1.44 -17.18
N GLN A 287 -8.73 1.88 -16.21
CA GLN A 287 -9.47 1.01 -15.32
C GLN A 287 -10.89 1.55 -15.12
N PHE A 288 -11.87 0.69 -15.34
CA PHE A 288 -13.27 0.96 -15.03
C PHE A 288 -13.76 -0.01 -13.96
N ARG A 289 -14.37 0.50 -12.91
CA ARG A 289 -14.88 -0.30 -11.82
C ARG A 289 -16.25 0.17 -11.38
N ILE A 290 -17.18 -0.78 -11.29
CA ILE A 290 -18.55 -0.54 -10.82
C ILE A 290 -18.94 -1.58 -9.77
N GLY A 291 -19.73 -1.20 -8.79
CA GLY A 291 -20.22 -2.16 -7.80
C GLY A 291 -21.36 -1.64 -6.93
N ILE A 292 -21.96 -2.58 -6.23
CA ILE A 292 -23.03 -2.34 -5.27
C ILE A 292 -22.77 -3.06 -3.96
N ARG A 293 -23.28 -2.48 -2.87
CA ARG A 293 -23.17 -3.04 -1.53
C ARG A 293 -24.47 -2.83 -0.75
N PRO A 294 -25.48 -3.70 -0.94
CA PRO A 294 -26.60 -3.79 -0.01
C PRO A 294 -26.15 -4.33 1.35
N ARG A 295 -26.65 -3.71 2.42
CA ARG A 295 -26.36 -4.04 3.81
C ARG A 295 -27.65 -4.05 4.61
N LEU A 296 -27.91 -5.17 5.29
CA LEU A 296 -29.09 -5.35 6.15
C LEU A 296 -28.65 -5.65 7.58
N LYS A 297 -29.03 -4.78 8.51
CA LYS A 297 -28.89 -5.01 9.95
C LYS A 297 -30.13 -5.71 10.48
N TYR A 298 -29.92 -6.70 11.35
CA TYR A 298 -30.99 -7.40 12.04
C TYR A 298 -30.67 -7.55 13.53
N LYS A 299 -31.59 -8.05 14.33
CA LYS A 299 -31.53 -7.98 15.81
C LYS A 299 -30.19 -8.39 16.45
N LYS A 300 -29.50 -9.40 15.89
CA LYS A 300 -28.24 -9.92 16.43
C LYS A 300 -27.12 -9.96 15.40
N GLY A 301 -27.21 -9.17 14.34
CA GLY A 301 -26.17 -9.24 13.34
C GLY A 301 -26.39 -8.32 12.14
N GLU A 302 -25.60 -8.58 11.14
CA GLU A 302 -25.57 -7.82 9.90
C GLU A 302 -25.18 -8.73 8.75
N VAL A 303 -25.86 -8.56 7.61
CA VAL A 303 -25.49 -9.21 6.37
C VAL A 303 -25.24 -8.15 5.30
N PHE A 304 -24.24 -8.39 4.46
CA PHE A 304 -23.99 -7.58 3.27
C PHE A 304 -23.49 -8.42 2.10
N LEU A 305 -23.68 -7.88 0.91
CA LEU A 305 -23.10 -8.38 -0.33
C LEU A 305 -22.16 -7.29 -0.87
N ASN A 306 -20.93 -7.63 -1.20
CA ASN A 306 -20.07 -6.82 -2.07
C ASN A 306 -20.14 -7.44 -3.47
N ALA A 307 -20.68 -6.71 -4.43
CA ALA A 307 -20.71 -7.14 -5.83
C ALA A 307 -20.02 -6.08 -6.68
N SER A 308 -19.01 -6.49 -7.46
CA SER A 308 -18.25 -5.56 -8.30
C SER A 308 -17.73 -6.23 -9.56
N ILE A 309 -17.59 -5.41 -10.60
CA ILE A 309 -16.89 -5.73 -11.84
C ILE A 309 -15.76 -4.70 -11.98
N ASN A 310 -14.59 -5.18 -12.34
CA ASN A 310 -13.41 -4.38 -12.65
C ASN A 310 -12.91 -4.77 -14.03
N SER A 311 -12.80 -3.82 -14.96
CA SER A 311 -12.16 -3.95 -16.27
C SER A 311 -10.89 -3.13 -16.26
N LEU A 312 -9.82 -3.69 -16.76
CA LEU A 312 -8.52 -3.05 -16.89
C LEU A 312 -8.02 -3.27 -18.31
N ASP A 313 -7.71 -2.17 -18.98
CA ASP A 313 -7.09 -2.14 -20.30
C ASP A 313 -5.74 -1.46 -20.19
N ARG A 314 -4.69 -2.11 -20.68
CA ARG A 314 -3.34 -1.58 -20.70
C ARG A 314 -2.73 -1.81 -22.07
N SER A 315 -2.12 -0.78 -22.64
CA SER A 315 -1.32 -0.90 -23.84
C SER A 315 0.01 -0.20 -23.66
N PHE A 316 1.03 -0.68 -24.34
CA PHE A 316 2.26 0.06 -24.50
C PHE A 316 2.92 -0.24 -25.85
N GLU A 317 3.63 0.75 -26.35
CA GLU A 317 4.46 0.68 -27.52
C GLU A 317 5.92 0.71 -27.09
N SER A 318 6.74 -0.17 -27.64
CA SER A 318 8.16 -0.25 -27.32
C SER A 318 8.99 -0.45 -28.59
N PHE A 319 10.06 0.32 -28.71
CA PHE A 319 10.98 0.20 -29.83
C PHE A 319 11.65 -1.17 -29.83
N ASN A 320 11.62 -1.83 -31.01
CA ASN A 320 12.28 -3.11 -31.23
C ASN A 320 13.54 -2.88 -32.08
N SER A 321 14.70 -2.95 -31.45
CA SER A 321 16.00 -2.74 -32.12
C SER A 321 16.32 -3.82 -33.17
N PHE A 322 15.70 -5.00 -33.12
CA PHE A 322 15.92 -6.06 -34.11
C PHE A 322 15.13 -5.83 -35.39
N SER A 323 13.90 -5.36 -35.30
CA SER A 323 13.03 -5.08 -36.45
C SER A 323 13.18 -3.65 -36.99
N GLY A 324 13.72 -2.73 -36.18
CA GLY A 324 13.77 -1.29 -36.46
C GLY A 324 12.42 -0.61 -36.45
N GLY A 325 11.40 -1.25 -35.85
CA GLY A 325 10.03 -0.75 -35.71
C GLY A 325 9.56 -0.68 -34.28
N THR A 326 8.29 -0.37 -34.06
CA THR A 326 7.64 -0.34 -32.76
C THR A 326 6.72 -1.55 -32.61
N ASN A 327 6.85 -2.27 -31.50
CA ASN A 327 5.94 -3.35 -31.14
C ASN A 327 4.83 -2.80 -30.24
N VAL A 328 3.63 -3.31 -30.43
CA VAL A 328 2.43 -2.91 -29.65
C VAL A 328 2.03 -4.09 -28.77
N PHE A 329 1.86 -3.81 -27.48
CA PHE A 329 1.44 -4.77 -26.48
C PHE A 329 0.08 -4.35 -25.93
N ILE A 330 -0.88 -5.26 -25.89
CA ILE A 330 -2.24 -5.01 -25.41
C ILE A 330 -2.60 -6.06 -24.36
N TYR A 331 -3.12 -5.61 -23.22
CA TYR A 331 -3.54 -6.44 -22.10
C TYR A 331 -4.91 -5.99 -21.62
N LYS A 332 -5.89 -6.91 -21.64
CA LYS A 332 -7.23 -6.64 -21.14
C LYS A 332 -7.62 -7.66 -20.09
N GLY A 333 -7.99 -7.16 -18.93
CA GLY A 333 -8.34 -7.97 -17.78
C GLY A 333 -9.73 -7.66 -17.25
N THR A 334 -10.52 -8.70 -17.01
CA THR A 334 -11.80 -8.55 -16.33
C THR A 334 -11.81 -9.36 -15.04
N SER A 335 -12.31 -8.74 -13.97
CA SER A 335 -12.50 -9.40 -12.67
C SER A 335 -13.91 -9.15 -12.16
N VAL A 336 -14.63 -10.22 -11.82
CA VAL A 336 -15.91 -10.18 -11.12
C VAL A 336 -15.71 -10.66 -9.70
N ASN A 337 -16.22 -9.92 -8.72
CA ASN A 337 -16.18 -10.31 -7.30
C ASN A 337 -17.57 -10.22 -6.69
N LEU A 338 -18.03 -11.31 -6.08
CA LEU A 338 -19.25 -11.38 -5.28
C LEU A 338 -18.88 -11.94 -3.90
N ASP A 339 -19.07 -11.18 -2.84
CA ASP A 339 -18.74 -11.59 -1.48
C ASP A 339 -19.93 -11.39 -0.56
N PHE A 340 -20.65 -12.46 -0.28
CA PHE A 340 -21.76 -12.48 0.67
C PHE A 340 -21.24 -12.79 2.06
N VAL A 341 -21.50 -11.90 3.02
CA VAL A 341 -20.97 -11.96 4.37
C VAL A 341 -22.09 -11.79 5.38
N ASN A 342 -22.13 -12.66 6.38
CA ASN A 342 -23.02 -12.55 7.52
C ASN A 342 -22.21 -12.57 8.82
N LYS A 343 -22.44 -11.61 9.69
CA LYS A 343 -21.97 -11.56 11.06
C LYS A 343 -23.13 -11.81 11.99
N TYR A 344 -22.98 -12.74 12.93
CA TYR A 344 -23.98 -13.04 13.95
C TYR A 344 -23.37 -12.97 15.36
N GLU A 345 -24.01 -12.23 16.24
CA GLU A 345 -23.60 -12.05 17.64
C GLU A 345 -24.43 -13.00 18.53
N PHE A 346 -23.85 -14.16 18.87
CA PHE A 346 -24.50 -15.10 19.80
C PHE A 346 -24.62 -14.50 21.20
N THR A 347 -23.51 -13.94 21.68
CA THR A 347 -23.39 -13.22 22.94
C THR A 347 -22.52 -11.99 22.76
N LYS A 348 -22.41 -11.12 23.77
CA LYS A 348 -21.49 -9.97 23.76
C LYS A 348 -20.02 -10.40 23.53
N ASN A 349 -19.69 -11.63 23.94
CA ASN A 349 -18.35 -12.15 23.96
C ASN A 349 -18.06 -13.12 22.80
N PHE A 350 -19.10 -13.58 22.08
CA PHE A 350 -18.94 -14.56 20.99
C PHE A 350 -19.67 -14.12 19.72
N GLN A 351 -18.91 -13.98 18.65
CA GLN A 351 -19.38 -13.58 17.33
C GLN A 351 -18.92 -14.61 16.30
N LEU A 352 -19.77 -14.89 15.31
CA LEU A 352 -19.47 -15.75 14.18
C LEU A 352 -19.63 -14.95 12.88
N ILE A 353 -18.66 -15.08 12.02
CA ILE A 353 -18.65 -14.52 10.66
C ILE A 353 -18.67 -15.70 9.70
N THR A 354 -19.60 -15.69 8.77
CA THR A 354 -19.68 -16.68 7.71
C THR A 354 -19.80 -15.98 6.38
N GLY A 355 -19.24 -16.54 5.34
CA GLY A 355 -19.37 -15.94 4.02
C GLY A 355 -19.11 -16.93 2.89
N ILE A 356 -19.48 -16.51 1.70
CA ILE A 356 -19.16 -17.17 0.44
C ILE A 356 -18.67 -16.09 -0.52
N ASN A 357 -17.45 -16.25 -1.01
CA ASN A 357 -16.89 -15.38 -2.03
C ASN A 357 -16.83 -16.12 -3.36
N TYR A 358 -17.32 -15.47 -4.43
CA TYR A 358 -17.17 -15.92 -5.80
C TYR A 358 -16.30 -14.92 -6.55
N GLN A 359 -15.32 -15.41 -7.29
CA GLN A 359 -14.48 -14.60 -8.18
C GLN A 359 -14.40 -15.25 -9.55
N LYS A 360 -14.40 -14.41 -10.60
CA LYS A 360 -14.06 -14.80 -11.97
C LYS A 360 -13.01 -13.83 -12.48
N HIS A 361 -11.99 -14.37 -13.12
CA HIS A 361 -10.93 -13.59 -13.74
C HIS A 361 -10.74 -14.05 -15.19
N GLU A 362 -10.51 -13.09 -16.09
CA GLU A 362 -10.25 -13.29 -17.51
C GLU A 362 -9.05 -12.45 -17.94
N ASN A 363 -8.22 -13.00 -18.83
CA ASN A 363 -7.06 -12.33 -19.41
C ASN A 363 -7.05 -12.50 -20.94
N GLU A 364 -7.05 -11.38 -21.67
CA GLU A 364 -6.73 -11.29 -23.08
C GLU A 364 -5.40 -10.53 -23.21
N SER A 365 -4.43 -11.10 -23.92
CA SER A 365 -3.16 -10.42 -24.17
C SER A 365 -2.70 -10.64 -25.60
N ILE A 366 -2.21 -9.56 -26.22
CA ILE A 366 -1.57 -9.57 -27.52
C ILE A 366 -0.16 -9.02 -27.33
N SER A 367 0.85 -9.84 -27.58
CA SER A 367 2.25 -9.45 -27.39
C SER A 367 3.18 -10.31 -28.21
N ASP A 368 4.43 -9.87 -28.39
CA ASP A 368 5.50 -10.66 -29.01
C ASP A 368 5.87 -11.92 -28.18
N PHE A 369 5.44 -11.98 -26.93
CA PHE A 369 5.61 -13.12 -26.02
C PHE A 369 4.44 -14.09 -26.05
N GLY A 370 3.65 -14.08 -27.14
CA GLY A 370 2.49 -14.90 -27.36
C GLY A 370 1.16 -14.19 -27.06
N ASN A 371 0.12 -14.65 -27.73
CA ASN A 371 -1.24 -14.17 -27.52
C ASN A 371 -1.94 -15.08 -26.50
N ILE A 372 -2.69 -14.46 -25.60
CA ILE A 372 -3.50 -15.16 -24.60
C ILE A 372 -4.96 -14.96 -24.94
N ASP A 373 -5.65 -16.09 -25.22
CA ASP A 373 -7.07 -16.11 -25.55
C ASP A 373 -7.90 -16.10 -24.26
N PRO A 374 -8.82 -15.14 -24.07
CA PRO A 374 -9.65 -15.07 -22.87
C PRO A 374 -10.60 -16.25 -22.69
N ASP A 375 -10.98 -16.95 -23.76
CA ASP A 375 -11.80 -18.17 -23.68
C ASP A 375 -11.04 -19.33 -23.00
N LEU A 376 -9.71 -19.32 -23.07
CA LEU A 376 -8.83 -20.29 -22.43
C LEU A 376 -8.28 -19.77 -21.09
N ALA A 377 -7.87 -18.49 -21.08
CA ALA A 377 -7.24 -17.86 -19.92
C ALA A 377 -8.27 -17.23 -18.97
N ASN A 378 -9.02 -18.08 -18.32
CA ASN A 378 -9.95 -17.69 -17.28
C ASN A 378 -10.00 -18.70 -16.15
N PHE A 379 -10.48 -18.27 -14.99
CA PHE A 379 -10.80 -19.15 -13.87
C PHE A 379 -11.97 -18.61 -13.04
N ASN A 380 -12.61 -19.55 -12.36
CA ASN A 380 -13.62 -19.27 -11.34
C ASN A 380 -13.18 -19.83 -10.00
N VAL A 381 -13.53 -19.11 -8.94
CA VAL A 381 -13.24 -19.50 -7.55
C VAL A 381 -14.51 -19.37 -6.73
N VAL A 382 -14.80 -20.38 -5.93
CA VAL A 382 -15.88 -20.35 -4.92
C VAL A 382 -15.30 -20.66 -3.56
N ASP A 383 -15.38 -19.71 -2.65
CA ASP A 383 -14.70 -19.77 -1.36
C ASP A 383 -15.70 -19.63 -0.20
N PRO A 384 -16.26 -20.71 0.35
CA PRO A 384 -16.91 -20.66 1.66
C PRO A 384 -15.88 -20.46 2.77
N TYR A 385 -16.21 -19.58 3.73
CA TYR A 385 -15.34 -19.30 4.88
C TYR A 385 -16.14 -19.04 6.16
N VAL A 386 -15.46 -19.27 7.27
CA VAL A 386 -15.98 -19.02 8.62
C VAL A 386 -14.88 -18.45 9.49
N SER A 387 -15.24 -17.52 10.37
CA SER A 387 -14.35 -16.99 11.41
C SER A 387 -15.14 -16.76 12.69
N ALA A 388 -14.60 -17.20 13.83
CA ALA A 388 -15.18 -17.03 15.15
C ALA A 388 -14.31 -16.07 15.96
N VAL A 389 -14.95 -15.12 16.64
CA VAL A 389 -14.29 -14.20 17.58
C VAL A 389 -14.86 -14.44 18.97
N TYR A 390 -13.99 -14.77 19.91
CA TYR A 390 -14.35 -14.96 21.32
C TYR A 390 -13.51 -14.04 22.20
N ILE A 391 -14.17 -13.22 23.00
CA ILE A 391 -13.54 -12.26 23.90
C ILE A 391 -13.90 -12.65 25.34
N THR A 392 -12.92 -12.99 26.14
CA THR A 392 -13.11 -13.38 27.54
C THR A 392 -13.13 -12.16 28.47
N ASP A 393 -13.74 -12.31 29.64
CA ASP A 393 -13.78 -11.25 30.65
C ASP A 393 -12.40 -10.99 31.30
N PHE A 394 -11.48 -11.95 31.22
CA PHE A 394 -10.12 -11.80 31.75
C PHE A 394 -9.10 -11.23 30.75
N GLY A 395 -9.56 -10.73 29.59
CA GLY A 395 -8.73 -10.00 28.63
C GLY A 395 -8.10 -10.83 27.52
N LEU A 396 -8.44 -12.13 27.38
CA LEU A 396 -8.04 -12.94 26.22
C LEU A 396 -9.07 -12.80 25.10
N SER A 397 -8.60 -12.45 23.92
CA SER A 397 -9.39 -12.48 22.67
C SER A 397 -8.82 -13.52 21.74
N ILE A 398 -9.68 -14.37 21.20
CA ILE A 398 -9.36 -15.45 20.24
C ILE A 398 -10.12 -15.16 18.97
N ASN A 399 -9.41 -15.13 17.85
CA ASN A 399 -10.00 -15.11 16.52
C ASN A 399 -9.47 -16.32 15.76
N ALA A 400 -10.34 -17.22 15.35
CA ALA A 400 -9.98 -18.41 14.58
C ALA A 400 -10.87 -18.52 13.36
N GLY A 401 -10.26 -18.79 12.20
CA GLY A 401 -10.97 -18.86 10.93
C GLY A 401 -10.47 -19.98 10.02
N SER A 402 -11.31 -20.32 9.04
CA SER A 402 -10.94 -21.23 7.97
C SER A 402 -11.66 -20.86 6.68
N ARG A 403 -11.06 -21.22 5.55
CA ARG A 403 -11.58 -21.02 4.21
C ARG A 403 -11.25 -22.22 3.34
N LEU A 404 -12.24 -22.69 2.60
CA LEU A 404 -12.05 -23.66 1.55
C LEU A 404 -12.07 -22.92 0.22
N ASN A 405 -10.97 -22.93 -0.48
CA ASN A 405 -10.86 -22.35 -1.81
C ASN A 405 -11.12 -23.45 -2.84
N ILE A 406 -12.18 -23.32 -3.61
CA ILE A 406 -12.58 -24.24 -4.68
C ILE A 406 -12.29 -23.54 -5.99
N HIS A 407 -11.18 -23.88 -6.62
CA HIS A 407 -10.68 -23.24 -7.83
C HIS A 407 -10.89 -24.14 -9.05
N SER A 408 -11.38 -23.57 -10.17
CA SER A 408 -11.66 -24.33 -11.39
C SER A 408 -10.44 -25.10 -11.95
N ASN A 409 -9.23 -24.58 -11.76
CA ASN A 409 -8.01 -25.15 -12.35
C ASN A 409 -7.17 -25.96 -11.35
N TYR A 410 -7.18 -25.63 -10.04
CA TYR A 410 -6.28 -26.23 -9.02
C TYR A 410 -6.99 -27.13 -8.02
N GLY A 411 -8.34 -27.26 -8.13
CA GLY A 411 -9.12 -27.99 -7.15
C GLY A 411 -9.22 -27.25 -5.81
N ASN A 412 -9.16 -27.99 -4.72
CA ASN A 412 -9.47 -27.47 -3.39
C ASN A 412 -8.20 -27.16 -2.59
N ASN A 413 -8.15 -25.96 -2.00
CA ASN A 413 -7.12 -25.56 -1.07
C ASN A 413 -7.76 -25.10 0.24
N PHE A 414 -7.28 -25.63 1.37
CA PHE A 414 -7.79 -25.27 2.68
C PHE A 414 -6.78 -24.40 3.43
N VAL A 415 -7.25 -23.24 3.90
CA VAL A 415 -6.44 -22.33 4.72
C VAL A 415 -7.13 -22.05 6.03
N TYR A 416 -6.35 -21.81 7.09
CA TYR A 416 -6.84 -21.52 8.43
C TYR A 416 -5.93 -20.54 9.15
N ASP A 417 -6.48 -19.89 10.17
CA ASP A 417 -5.73 -19.02 11.07
C ASP A 417 -6.25 -19.06 12.49
N THR A 418 -5.37 -18.75 13.43
CA THR A 418 -5.70 -18.50 14.83
C THR A 418 -4.89 -17.33 15.32
N ASN A 419 -5.58 -16.31 15.83
CA ASN A 419 -4.98 -15.06 16.28
C ASN A 419 -5.40 -14.82 17.74
N LEU A 420 -4.43 -14.61 18.61
CA LEU A 420 -4.61 -14.42 20.03
C LEU A 420 -4.16 -13.02 20.44
N ALA A 421 -4.98 -12.32 21.21
CA ALA A 421 -4.61 -11.09 21.88
C ALA A 421 -4.87 -11.23 23.37
N PHE A 422 -3.88 -10.96 24.21
CA PHE A 422 -4.02 -11.07 25.66
C PHE A 422 -3.61 -9.77 26.35
N GLY A 423 -4.58 -9.05 26.88
CA GLY A 423 -4.37 -7.87 27.70
C GLY A 423 -3.91 -8.25 29.12
N ILE A 424 -2.59 -8.23 29.35
CA ILE A 424 -1.99 -8.59 30.66
C ILE A 424 -2.25 -7.50 31.68
N VAL A 425 -2.06 -6.24 31.28
CA VAL A 425 -2.26 -5.07 32.12
C VAL A 425 -3.10 -4.06 31.36
N LYS A 426 -4.14 -3.55 31.98
CA LYS A 426 -4.98 -2.49 31.43
C LYS A 426 -5.40 -1.55 32.55
N ASN A 427 -4.62 -0.49 32.77
CA ASN A 427 -4.95 0.60 33.69
C ASN A 427 -4.55 1.94 33.07
N GLU A 428 -4.81 3.03 33.76
CA GLU A 428 -4.55 4.40 33.26
C GLU A 428 -3.07 4.68 33.01
N THR A 429 -2.17 3.99 33.73
CA THR A 429 -0.72 4.23 33.65
C THR A 429 -0.04 3.26 32.68
N ILE A 430 -0.48 2.02 32.62
CA ILE A 430 0.16 0.99 31.79
C ILE A 430 -0.89 0.16 31.08
N THR A 431 -0.70 -0.03 29.78
CA THR A 431 -1.38 -1.07 29.03
C THR A 431 -0.33 -2.00 28.44
N LEU A 432 -0.51 -3.30 28.56
CA LEU A 432 0.33 -4.31 27.94
C LEU A 432 -0.54 -5.39 27.34
N LYS A 433 -0.43 -5.56 26.03
CA LYS A 433 -1.11 -6.58 25.24
C LYS A 433 -0.07 -7.47 24.57
N LEU A 434 -0.14 -8.77 24.76
CA LEU A 434 0.57 -9.74 23.95
C LEU A 434 -0.28 -10.14 22.74
N ILE A 435 0.37 -10.40 21.64
CA ILE A 435 -0.24 -10.93 20.41
C ILE A 435 0.50 -12.17 19.96
N SER A 436 -0.24 -13.13 19.44
CA SER A 436 0.30 -14.29 18.75
C SER A 436 -0.63 -14.69 17.61
N SER A 437 -0.06 -15.09 16.49
CA SER A 437 -0.82 -15.47 15.29
C SER A 437 -0.15 -16.65 14.61
N TYR A 438 -0.96 -17.63 14.21
CA TYR A 438 -0.56 -18.66 13.26
C TYR A 438 -1.55 -18.67 12.11
N SER A 439 -1.06 -18.52 10.88
CA SER A 439 -1.92 -18.42 9.72
C SER A 439 -1.29 -19.06 8.50
N THR A 440 -2.14 -19.63 7.65
CA THR A 440 -1.78 -20.20 6.36
C THR A 440 -2.34 -19.34 5.23
N ALA A 441 -1.69 -19.38 4.09
CA ALA A 441 -2.17 -18.73 2.88
C ALA A 441 -1.80 -19.55 1.65
N PHE A 442 -2.52 -19.28 0.56
CA PHE A 442 -2.16 -19.77 -0.76
C PHE A 442 -2.23 -18.63 -1.78
N ILE A 443 -1.44 -18.74 -2.83
CA ILE A 443 -1.39 -17.78 -3.93
C ILE A 443 -1.51 -18.57 -5.23
N ALA A 444 -2.63 -18.37 -5.94
CA ALA A 444 -2.89 -19.02 -7.22
C ALA A 444 -1.92 -18.51 -8.29
N PRO A 445 -1.35 -19.35 -9.17
CA PRO A 445 -0.64 -18.90 -10.35
C PRO A 445 -1.48 -17.94 -11.18
N SER A 446 -0.86 -16.95 -11.81
CA SER A 446 -1.57 -16.00 -12.66
C SER A 446 -2.00 -16.65 -13.99
N LEU A 447 -3.01 -16.05 -14.63
CA LEU A 447 -3.43 -16.48 -15.97
C LEU A 447 -2.28 -16.39 -16.98
N TYR A 448 -1.38 -15.40 -16.83
CA TYR A 448 -0.16 -15.30 -17.63
C TYR A 448 0.78 -16.49 -17.39
N GLN A 449 1.01 -16.87 -16.14
CA GLN A 449 1.88 -18.02 -15.81
C GLN A 449 1.33 -19.37 -16.27
N LEU A 450 0.04 -19.47 -16.51
CA LEU A 450 -0.61 -20.70 -16.99
C LEU A 450 -0.72 -20.76 -18.51
N PHE A 451 -1.06 -19.65 -19.17
CA PHE A 451 -1.57 -19.66 -20.54
C PHE A 451 -0.71 -18.87 -21.55
N SER A 452 0.36 -18.17 -21.11
CA SER A 452 1.32 -17.56 -22.04
C SER A 452 2.15 -18.66 -22.75
N ASP A 453 2.90 -18.29 -23.79
CA ASP A 453 3.84 -19.20 -24.49
C ASP A 453 4.89 -19.81 -23.55
N TYR A 454 5.17 -19.14 -22.42
CA TYR A 454 6.04 -19.62 -21.35
C TYR A 454 5.27 -20.29 -20.21
N GLY A 455 3.95 -20.42 -20.37
CA GLY A 455 3.05 -20.91 -19.33
C GLY A 455 3.13 -22.41 -19.11
N ALA A 456 2.68 -22.83 -17.92
CA ALA A 456 2.53 -24.23 -17.57
C ALA A 456 1.22 -24.45 -16.83
N THR A 457 0.27 -25.15 -17.45
CA THR A 457 -1.07 -25.39 -16.92
C THR A 457 -1.13 -26.32 -15.71
N ASN A 458 -0.02 -27.02 -15.41
CA ASN A 458 0.15 -27.93 -14.27
C ASN A 458 0.79 -27.27 -13.04
N LEU A 459 0.97 -25.95 -13.02
CA LEU A 459 1.50 -25.23 -11.85
C LEU A 459 0.61 -25.44 -10.63
N ALA A 460 1.23 -25.81 -9.52
CA ALA A 460 0.58 -25.82 -8.22
C ALA A 460 0.52 -24.41 -7.60
N PRO A 461 -0.50 -24.09 -6.79
CA PRO A 461 -0.51 -22.86 -6.00
C PRO A 461 0.67 -22.81 -5.04
N GLU A 462 1.20 -21.60 -4.85
CA GLU A 462 2.17 -21.35 -3.80
C GLU A 462 1.45 -21.34 -2.44
N THR A 463 2.09 -21.89 -1.43
CA THR A 463 1.54 -21.89 -0.06
C THR A 463 2.51 -21.27 0.92
N ASN A 464 1.99 -20.68 1.98
CA ASN A 464 2.81 -20.27 3.10
C ASN A 464 2.17 -20.53 4.45
N ARG A 465 3.03 -20.60 5.48
CA ARG A 465 2.68 -20.72 6.90
C ARG A 465 3.43 -19.62 7.64
N THR A 466 2.70 -18.77 8.34
CA THR A 466 3.27 -17.63 9.07
C THR A 466 2.96 -17.75 10.56
N PHE A 467 3.99 -17.68 11.39
CA PHE A 467 3.90 -17.51 12.82
C PHE A 467 4.32 -16.10 13.21
N GLU A 468 3.60 -15.49 14.15
CA GLU A 468 3.90 -14.16 14.65
C GLU A 468 3.76 -14.17 16.18
N PHE A 469 4.64 -13.43 16.86
CA PHE A 469 4.57 -13.17 18.28
C PHE A 469 5.08 -11.77 18.59
N GLY A 470 4.36 -11.05 19.44
CA GLY A 470 4.73 -9.67 19.74
C GLY A 470 3.96 -9.08 20.90
N PHE A 471 4.17 -7.77 21.09
CA PHE A 471 3.44 -7.00 22.07
C PHE A 471 3.17 -5.57 21.62
N ASP A 472 2.08 -5.00 22.17
CA ASP A 472 1.79 -3.57 22.17
C ASP A 472 1.71 -3.08 23.61
N SER A 473 2.35 -1.96 23.93
CA SER A 473 2.37 -1.37 25.26
C SER A 473 2.22 0.14 25.21
N LYS A 474 1.50 0.71 26.18
CA LYS A 474 1.51 2.14 26.47
C LYS A 474 1.96 2.34 27.90
N LEU A 475 2.87 3.31 28.12
CA LEU A 475 3.34 3.71 29.44
C LEU A 475 2.99 5.19 29.65
N GLY A 476 2.01 5.43 30.50
CA GLY A 476 1.39 6.74 30.63
C GLY A 476 0.72 7.21 29.33
N LYS A 477 0.67 8.52 29.15
CA LYS A 477 0.21 9.15 27.91
C LYS A 477 1.36 9.41 26.93
N GLN A 478 2.60 9.15 27.33
CA GLN A 478 3.80 9.60 26.64
C GLN A 478 4.41 8.52 25.76
N TRP A 479 4.42 7.25 26.17
CA TRP A 479 5.13 6.20 25.45
C TRP A 479 4.15 5.19 24.87
N ALA A 480 4.34 4.88 23.59
CA ALA A 480 3.76 3.70 22.96
C ALA A 480 4.89 2.89 22.33
N LEU A 481 4.91 1.60 22.60
CA LEU A 481 5.93 0.65 22.14
C LEU A 481 5.24 -0.52 21.48
N SER A 482 5.74 -0.96 20.35
CA SER A 482 5.36 -2.23 19.75
C SER A 482 6.59 -2.99 19.27
N ALA A 483 6.55 -4.31 19.37
CA ALA A 483 7.53 -5.17 18.74
C ALA A 483 6.90 -6.49 18.34
N VAL A 484 7.29 -6.99 17.17
CA VAL A 484 6.80 -8.23 16.60
C VAL A 484 7.94 -8.99 15.95
N TYR A 485 8.07 -10.27 16.30
CA TYR A 485 8.82 -11.27 15.57
C TYR A 485 7.88 -12.04 14.66
N TYR A 486 8.31 -12.37 13.46
CA TYR A 486 7.59 -13.24 12.55
C TYR A 486 8.52 -14.23 11.86
N ASN A 487 7.97 -15.40 11.53
CA ASN A 487 8.60 -16.39 10.68
C ASN A 487 7.58 -16.91 9.66
N ARG A 488 7.99 -17.00 8.41
CA ARG A 488 7.16 -17.48 7.29
C ARG A 488 7.92 -18.49 6.47
N LEU A 489 7.31 -19.65 6.27
CA LEU A 489 7.78 -20.70 5.35
C LEU A 489 6.93 -20.66 4.09
N GLU A 490 7.59 -20.59 2.92
CA GLU A 490 6.94 -20.57 1.60
C GLU A 490 7.33 -21.83 0.82
N GLU A 491 6.34 -22.50 0.23
CA GLU A 491 6.51 -23.71 -0.56
C GLU A 491 5.88 -23.53 -1.96
N ASN A 492 6.35 -24.31 -2.95
CA ASN A 492 5.86 -24.29 -4.33
C ASN A 492 5.97 -22.93 -5.02
N LYS A 493 6.96 -22.09 -4.68
CA LYS A 493 7.18 -20.80 -5.33
C LYS A 493 7.18 -20.96 -6.85
N VAL A 494 6.36 -20.18 -7.56
CA VAL A 494 6.42 -20.14 -9.03
C VAL A 494 7.61 -19.29 -9.46
N ILE A 495 8.49 -19.88 -10.26
CA ILE A 495 9.70 -19.27 -10.79
C ILE A 495 9.71 -19.38 -12.32
N PHE A 496 10.44 -18.48 -12.97
CA PHE A 496 10.77 -18.64 -14.39
C PHE A 496 12.07 -19.44 -14.51
N GLN A 497 12.01 -20.57 -15.19
CA GLN A 497 13.14 -21.47 -15.38
C GLN A 497 13.64 -21.36 -16.82
N ASN A 498 14.94 -21.07 -17.01
CA ASN A 498 15.56 -21.06 -18.31
C ASN A 498 15.71 -22.49 -18.86
N LEU A 499 15.42 -22.68 -20.14
CA LEU A 499 15.52 -23.92 -20.85
C LEU A 499 16.58 -23.83 -21.95
N PRO A 500 17.32 -24.92 -22.25
CA PRO A 500 18.34 -24.94 -23.31
C PRO A 500 17.74 -24.99 -24.73
N THR A 501 16.45 -25.27 -24.87
CA THR A 501 15.73 -25.39 -26.14
C THR A 501 14.47 -24.51 -26.12
N PRO A 502 13.90 -24.12 -27.28
CA PRO A 502 12.64 -23.38 -27.31
C PRO A 502 11.56 -24.04 -26.47
N PRO A 503 10.77 -23.23 -25.72
CA PRO A 503 10.65 -21.78 -25.76
C PRO A 503 11.73 -21.01 -24.98
N TYR A 504 12.87 -21.61 -24.64
CA TYR A 504 14.01 -21.07 -23.89
C TYR A 504 13.71 -20.67 -22.43
N GLY A 505 12.50 -20.79 -22.00
CA GLY A 505 12.07 -20.57 -20.62
C GLY A 505 10.64 -21.04 -20.39
N MET A 506 10.31 -21.39 -19.15
CA MET A 506 8.96 -21.81 -18.75
C MET A 506 8.75 -21.56 -17.26
N TYR A 507 7.51 -21.27 -16.88
CA TYR A 507 7.15 -21.20 -15.45
C TYR A 507 7.10 -22.62 -14.86
N ALA A 508 7.66 -22.76 -13.65
CA ALA A 508 7.70 -24.01 -12.88
C ALA A 508 7.59 -23.73 -11.37
N ASN A 509 7.17 -24.72 -10.61
CA ASN A 509 7.25 -24.63 -9.16
C ASN A 509 8.66 -25.00 -8.68
N ALA A 510 9.26 -24.14 -7.85
CA ALA A 510 10.51 -24.43 -7.16
C ALA A 510 10.30 -25.55 -6.12
N LEU A 511 11.30 -26.42 -6.00
CA LEU A 511 11.31 -27.50 -4.98
C LEU A 511 11.77 -27.00 -3.61
N GLU A 512 12.43 -25.86 -3.57
CA GLU A 512 13.01 -25.30 -2.35
C GLU A 512 11.95 -24.60 -1.50
N THR A 513 12.03 -24.81 -0.19
CA THR A 513 11.29 -24.04 0.80
C THR A 513 12.04 -22.75 1.10
N ILE A 514 11.35 -21.62 1.08
CA ILE A 514 11.91 -20.33 1.46
C ILE A 514 11.51 -20.03 2.91
N ASP A 515 12.52 -19.83 3.76
CA ASP A 515 12.34 -19.36 5.14
C ASP A 515 12.58 -17.85 5.19
N VAL A 516 11.61 -17.13 5.74
CA VAL A 516 11.65 -15.67 5.93
C VAL A 516 11.37 -15.39 7.40
N SER A 517 12.31 -14.77 8.09
CA SER A 517 12.12 -14.32 9.47
C SER A 517 12.43 -12.84 9.62
N GLY A 518 11.85 -12.19 10.62
CA GLY A 518 12.14 -10.78 10.85
C GLY A 518 11.58 -10.24 12.14
N ILE A 519 12.00 -9.00 12.42
CA ILE A 519 11.57 -8.23 13.59
C ILE A 519 11.15 -6.84 13.11
N GLU A 520 10.02 -6.38 13.60
CA GLU A 520 9.58 -4.99 13.48
C GLU A 520 9.40 -4.44 14.88
N ALA A 521 9.95 -3.26 15.16
CA ALA A 521 9.78 -2.59 16.44
C ALA A 521 9.64 -1.08 16.22
N ASP A 522 8.73 -0.45 16.94
CA ASP A 522 8.58 1.00 16.96
C ASP A 522 8.33 1.54 18.36
N VAL A 523 8.80 2.75 18.56
CA VAL A 523 8.62 3.54 19.78
C VAL A 523 8.09 4.90 19.40
N THR A 524 6.93 5.27 19.93
CA THR A 524 6.39 6.62 19.84
C THR A 524 6.51 7.31 21.18
N PHE A 525 7.09 8.50 21.18
CA PHE A 525 7.19 9.36 22.34
C PHE A 525 6.40 10.65 22.09
N THR A 526 5.36 10.86 22.88
CA THR A 526 4.50 12.05 22.89
C THR A 526 4.94 12.95 24.03
N ILE A 527 5.72 13.98 23.74
CA ILE A 527 6.20 14.97 24.73
C ILE A 527 5.04 15.86 25.17
N SER A 528 4.25 16.31 24.19
CA SER A 528 3.00 17.05 24.34
C SER A 528 2.09 16.80 23.14
N GLU A 529 0.88 17.34 23.10
CA GLU A 529 0.00 17.27 21.92
C GLU A 529 0.65 17.94 20.69
N GLU A 530 1.58 18.87 20.93
CA GLU A 530 2.29 19.63 19.91
C GLU A 530 3.58 18.94 19.45
N LEU A 531 4.09 17.92 20.19
CA LEU A 531 5.39 17.34 19.90
C LEU A 531 5.36 15.81 20.02
N ILE A 532 5.44 15.12 18.88
CA ILE A 532 5.41 13.67 18.78
C ILE A 532 6.62 13.19 17.96
N THR A 533 7.30 12.19 18.48
CA THR A 533 8.41 11.52 17.78
C THR A 533 8.13 10.02 17.70
N THR A 534 8.35 9.43 16.54
CA THR A 534 8.28 7.96 16.36
C THR A 534 9.56 7.49 15.71
N VAL A 535 10.18 6.47 16.28
CA VAL A 535 11.34 5.78 15.72
C VAL A 535 10.97 4.31 15.52
N GLY A 536 11.26 3.79 14.35
CA GLY A 536 10.94 2.42 14.00
C GLY A 536 12.06 1.73 13.25
N TYR A 537 12.21 0.42 13.49
CA TYR A 537 13.20 -0.44 12.87
C TYR A 537 12.57 -1.74 12.39
N ALA A 538 12.91 -2.14 11.17
CA ALA A 538 12.54 -3.42 10.59
C ALA A 538 13.80 -4.16 10.13
N PHE A 539 13.84 -5.45 10.46
CA PHE A 539 14.83 -6.40 9.99
C PHE A 539 14.13 -7.58 9.34
N VAL A 540 14.65 -8.05 8.20
CA VAL A 540 14.20 -9.25 7.51
C VAL A 540 15.39 -10.08 7.08
N ASP A 541 15.35 -11.38 7.35
CA ASP A 541 16.31 -12.37 6.86
C ASP A 541 15.59 -13.47 6.08
N LYS A 542 16.24 -13.97 5.03
CA LYS A 542 15.66 -14.92 4.08
C LYS A 542 16.71 -15.89 3.59
N THR A 543 16.30 -17.14 3.36
CA THR A 543 17.15 -18.17 2.75
C THR A 543 17.40 -17.96 1.25
N SER A 544 16.52 -17.21 0.58
CA SER A 544 16.65 -16.82 -0.82
C SER A 544 16.44 -15.32 -0.92
N ASP A 545 17.41 -14.59 -1.44
CA ASP A 545 17.27 -13.15 -1.63
C ASP A 545 16.14 -12.82 -2.61
N ILE A 546 15.44 -11.72 -2.34
CA ILE A 546 14.51 -11.10 -3.27
C ILE A 546 15.16 -9.81 -3.74
N ASP A 547 15.22 -9.64 -5.05
CA ASP A 547 15.84 -8.48 -5.66
C ASP A 547 15.28 -7.17 -5.09
N TYR A 548 16.19 -6.27 -4.78
CA TYR A 548 15.93 -4.92 -4.30
C TYR A 548 15.29 -4.80 -2.90
N ILE A 549 15.12 -5.87 -2.13
CA ILE A 549 14.58 -5.82 -0.77
C ILE A 549 15.72 -5.66 0.26
N PRO A 550 15.72 -4.57 1.07
CA PRO A 550 16.74 -4.36 2.08
C PRO A 550 16.54 -5.30 3.27
N LYS A 551 17.63 -5.79 3.88
CA LYS A 551 17.58 -6.51 5.16
C LYS A 551 17.21 -5.61 6.34
N ASN A 552 17.54 -4.32 6.26
CA ASN A 552 17.35 -3.37 7.34
C ASN A 552 16.68 -2.09 6.85
N LYS A 553 15.72 -1.58 7.61
CA LYS A 553 15.09 -0.28 7.40
C LYS A 553 14.90 0.43 8.73
N LEU A 554 15.39 1.66 8.83
CA LEU A 554 15.15 2.55 9.96
C LEU A 554 14.30 3.72 9.50
N THR A 555 13.29 4.06 10.30
CA THR A 555 12.46 5.25 10.09
C THR A 555 12.45 6.10 11.35
N ALA A 556 12.45 7.42 11.21
CA ALA A 556 12.21 8.33 12.32
C ALA A 556 11.34 9.49 11.85
N SER A 557 10.24 9.73 12.53
CA SER A 557 9.36 10.86 12.27
C SER A 557 9.32 11.81 13.45
N PHE A 558 9.25 13.09 13.15
CA PHE A 558 9.13 14.13 14.14
C PHE A 558 8.02 15.09 13.70
N VAL A 559 7.05 15.32 14.58
CA VAL A 559 5.91 16.21 14.33
C VAL A 559 5.87 17.26 15.40
N VAL A 560 5.86 18.54 14.99
CA VAL A 560 5.75 19.68 15.90
C VAL A 560 4.68 20.65 15.42
N ASN A 561 3.86 21.14 16.35
CA ASN A 561 2.88 22.20 16.15
C ASN A 561 3.31 23.43 16.95
N PRO A 562 4.28 24.25 16.46
CA PRO A 562 4.93 25.31 17.26
C PRO A 562 3.98 26.45 17.61
N ILE A 563 2.95 26.67 16.82
CA ILE A 563 1.86 27.60 17.06
C ILE A 563 0.55 27.00 16.59
N LYS A 564 -0.56 27.54 17.07
CA LYS A 564 -1.90 27.13 16.61
C LYS A 564 -1.97 27.20 15.08
N ASN A 565 -2.52 26.15 14.48
CA ASN A 565 -2.73 25.99 13.02
C ASN A 565 -1.46 25.74 12.17
N LEU A 566 -0.26 25.72 12.73
CA LEU A 566 0.97 25.38 12.03
C LEU A 566 1.45 23.99 12.46
N ALA A 567 1.59 23.07 11.51
CA ALA A 567 2.17 21.76 11.73
C ALA A 567 3.41 21.59 10.84
N ILE A 568 4.52 21.17 11.44
CA ILE A 568 5.74 20.79 10.74
C ILE A 568 5.98 19.31 11.01
N SER A 569 6.20 18.52 9.98
CA SER A 569 6.55 17.12 10.13
C SER A 569 7.78 16.78 9.31
N THR A 570 8.67 15.98 9.88
CA THR A 570 9.84 15.44 9.19
C THR A 570 9.78 13.92 9.20
N MET A 571 10.32 13.32 8.14
CA MET A 571 10.46 11.88 8.02
C MET A 571 11.90 11.57 7.57
N PHE A 572 12.64 10.92 8.44
CA PHE A 572 13.94 10.33 8.11
C PHE A 572 13.75 8.85 7.81
N LYS A 573 14.40 8.36 6.76
CA LYS A 573 14.40 6.97 6.36
C LYS A 573 15.83 6.57 5.97
N ASN A 574 16.31 5.48 6.55
CA ASN A 574 17.53 4.81 6.10
C ASN A 574 17.16 3.42 5.59
N VAL A 575 17.53 3.12 4.36
CA VAL A 575 17.33 1.84 3.69
C VAL A 575 18.68 1.15 3.55
N GLY A 576 18.79 -0.07 4.06
CA GLY A 576 19.99 -0.87 4.01
C GLY A 576 20.42 -1.25 2.59
N LYS A 577 21.55 -1.93 2.47
CA LYS A 577 22.02 -2.49 1.19
C LYS A 577 20.98 -3.45 0.63
N ARG A 578 20.89 -3.50 -0.70
CA ARG A 578 20.01 -4.38 -1.47
C ARG A 578 20.84 -5.12 -2.50
N SER A 579 20.42 -6.31 -2.87
CA SER A 579 21.02 -7.10 -3.94
C SER A 579 20.09 -7.20 -5.14
N PHE A 580 20.67 -7.44 -6.29
CA PHE A 580 20.00 -7.83 -7.51
C PHE A 580 20.81 -8.96 -8.16
N PHE A 581 20.17 -10.09 -8.46
CA PHE A 581 20.83 -11.22 -9.11
C PHE A 581 20.93 -10.97 -10.62
N ASP A 582 22.17 -10.74 -11.10
CA ASP A 582 22.46 -10.48 -12.51
C ASP A 582 22.71 -11.80 -13.26
N ALA A 583 21.64 -12.45 -13.67
CA ALA A 583 21.71 -13.75 -14.35
C ALA A 583 22.53 -13.72 -15.66
N PHE A 584 22.55 -12.58 -16.35
CA PHE A 584 23.11 -12.45 -17.69
C PHE A 584 24.40 -11.62 -17.77
N GLY A 585 24.85 -11.03 -16.66
CA GLY A 585 26.02 -10.16 -16.64
C GLY A 585 25.77 -8.78 -17.26
N SER A 586 24.53 -8.31 -17.21
CA SER A 586 24.16 -6.99 -17.75
C SER A 586 24.73 -5.83 -16.96
N PHE A 587 25.02 -6.04 -15.67
CA PHE A 587 25.44 -5.00 -14.72
C PHE A 587 26.72 -5.38 -13.96
N GLY A 588 27.22 -6.59 -14.16
CA GLY A 588 28.40 -7.11 -13.48
C GLY A 588 28.86 -8.46 -14.05
N GLU A 589 29.21 -9.38 -13.18
CA GLU A 589 29.58 -10.73 -13.57
C GLU A 589 28.33 -11.61 -13.62
N ALA A 590 28.11 -12.31 -14.75
CA ALA A 590 26.94 -13.18 -14.93
C ALA A 590 26.81 -14.23 -13.81
N GLY A 591 25.58 -14.38 -13.31
CA GLY A 591 25.26 -15.31 -12.23
C GLY A 591 25.70 -14.86 -10.85
N LYS A 592 25.99 -13.55 -10.64
CA LYS A 592 26.35 -12.97 -9.35
C LYS A 592 25.43 -11.83 -8.95
N ASP A 593 25.42 -11.55 -7.65
CA ASP A 593 24.67 -10.44 -7.09
C ASP A 593 25.39 -9.11 -7.31
N VAL A 594 24.66 -8.12 -7.81
CA VAL A 594 25.06 -6.71 -7.82
C VAL A 594 24.51 -6.03 -6.59
N ILE A 595 25.35 -5.37 -5.82
CA ILE A 595 24.99 -4.74 -4.56
C ILE A 595 24.74 -3.24 -4.75
N LEU A 596 23.51 -2.82 -4.47
CA LEU A 596 23.18 -1.40 -4.35
C LEU A 596 23.47 -0.91 -2.93
N PRO A 597 24.15 0.25 -2.78
CA PRO A 597 24.48 0.80 -1.48
C PRO A 597 23.24 1.20 -0.68
N SER A 598 23.41 1.31 0.64
CA SER A 598 22.42 1.92 1.52
C SER A 598 22.30 3.42 1.24
N TYR A 599 21.11 3.98 1.49
CA TYR A 599 20.85 5.41 1.35
C TYR A 599 19.98 5.95 2.49
N SER A 600 20.03 7.27 2.68
CA SER A 600 19.26 7.97 3.69
C SER A 600 18.51 9.15 3.10
N LEU A 601 17.21 9.24 3.37
CA LEU A 601 16.36 10.33 2.93
C LEU A 601 15.82 11.09 4.12
N LEU A 602 15.70 12.40 3.97
CA LEU A 602 15.05 13.29 4.93
C LEU A 602 14.04 14.14 4.18
N ASP A 603 12.75 13.98 4.55
CA ASP A 603 11.66 14.79 4.02
C ASP A 603 11.13 15.75 5.09
N MET A 604 10.59 16.88 4.67
CA MET A 604 9.93 17.85 5.53
C MET A 604 8.63 18.32 4.91
N ASN A 605 7.57 18.41 5.72
CA ASN A 605 6.27 18.97 5.31
C ASN A 605 5.88 20.07 6.29
N VAL A 606 5.28 21.14 5.77
CA VAL A 606 4.74 22.27 6.52
C VAL A 606 3.30 22.50 6.10
N ASN A 607 2.40 22.56 7.07
CA ASN A 607 0.97 22.78 6.88
C ASN A 607 0.51 23.96 7.73
N TYR A 608 -0.12 24.94 7.11
CA TYR A 608 -0.64 26.13 7.80
C TYR A 608 -2.12 26.34 7.48
N LYS A 609 -2.95 26.25 8.51
CA LYS A 609 -4.41 26.42 8.42
C LYS A 609 -4.81 27.86 8.69
N VAL A 610 -5.68 28.43 7.87
CA VAL A 610 -6.25 29.76 8.05
C VAL A 610 -7.79 29.70 7.92
N LEU A 611 -8.48 30.78 8.24
CA LEU A 611 -9.95 30.86 8.16
C LEU A 611 -10.62 29.69 8.88
N GLU A 612 -10.27 29.47 10.15
CA GLU A 612 -10.82 28.38 10.99
C GLU A 612 -10.62 26.97 10.37
N GLY A 613 -9.55 26.80 9.57
CA GLY A 613 -9.23 25.54 8.92
C GLY A 613 -9.87 25.33 7.54
N LYS A 614 -10.66 26.29 7.05
CA LYS A 614 -11.25 26.21 5.71
C LYS A 614 -10.23 26.32 4.58
N VAL A 615 -9.08 26.94 4.83
CA VAL A 615 -7.97 27.03 3.89
C VAL A 615 -6.73 26.47 4.53
N LEU A 616 -6.07 25.55 3.82
CA LEU A 616 -4.79 24.95 4.18
C LEU A 616 -3.76 25.33 3.13
N PHE A 617 -2.71 26.01 3.52
CA PHE A 617 -1.47 26.13 2.75
C PHE A 617 -0.54 25.00 3.15
N PHE A 618 0.02 24.30 2.19
CA PHE A 618 0.98 23.25 2.48
C PHE A 618 2.22 23.38 1.58
N GLY A 619 3.35 22.91 2.11
CA GLY A 619 4.61 22.82 1.39
C GLY A 619 5.37 21.59 1.83
N SER A 620 6.12 20.99 0.91
CA SER A 620 6.98 19.85 1.19
C SER A 620 8.32 19.98 0.51
N ILE A 621 9.34 19.42 1.15
CA ILE A 621 10.66 19.22 0.59
C ILE A 621 10.93 17.72 0.72
N THR A 622 11.15 17.04 -0.40
CA THR A 622 11.56 15.64 -0.43
C THR A 622 13.06 15.55 -0.68
N ASN A 623 13.70 14.53 -0.11
CA ASN A 623 15.16 14.33 -0.19
C ASN A 623 15.94 15.61 0.12
N LEU A 624 15.69 16.22 1.29
CA LEU A 624 16.31 17.49 1.73
C LEU A 624 17.85 17.47 1.64
N LEU A 625 18.47 16.28 1.86
CA LEU A 625 19.89 16.09 1.81
C LEU A 625 20.46 16.02 0.39
N ASN A 626 19.59 15.93 -0.62
CA ASN A 626 19.93 15.74 -2.03
C ASN A 626 20.81 14.49 -2.27
N GLU A 627 20.47 13.40 -1.56
CA GLU A 627 21.15 12.11 -1.71
C GLU A 627 20.98 11.57 -3.12
N GLU A 628 22.07 11.12 -3.75
CA GLU A 628 22.04 10.36 -5.00
C GLU A 628 22.01 8.88 -4.67
N TYR A 629 21.03 8.15 -5.18
CA TYR A 629 20.85 6.72 -4.95
C TYR A 629 20.08 6.09 -6.11
N GLU A 630 20.02 4.78 -6.14
CA GLU A 630 19.21 4.01 -7.08
C GLU A 630 18.27 3.08 -6.32
N GLU A 631 17.01 3.04 -6.69
CA GLU A 631 16.04 2.04 -6.21
C GLU A 631 16.06 0.80 -7.10
N THR A 632 16.30 1.00 -8.38
CA THR A 632 16.51 -0.03 -9.40
C THR A 632 17.77 0.34 -10.17
N ILE A 633 18.63 -0.63 -10.48
CA ILE A 633 19.89 -0.42 -11.19
C ILE A 633 19.62 0.27 -12.51
N GLY A 634 20.37 1.32 -12.81
CA GLY A 634 20.32 2.03 -14.09
C GLY A 634 19.12 2.96 -14.26
N PHE A 635 18.31 3.17 -13.21
CA PHE A 635 17.19 4.11 -13.23
C PHE A 635 17.44 5.30 -12.32
N ASN A 636 16.97 6.47 -12.76
CA ASN A 636 17.05 7.70 -12.01
C ASN A 636 16.10 7.70 -10.81
N THR A 637 16.48 8.43 -9.77
CA THR A 637 15.63 8.75 -8.62
C THR A 637 15.56 10.25 -8.39
N ARG A 638 14.47 10.68 -7.75
CA ARG A 638 14.26 12.08 -7.36
C ARG A 638 15.35 12.55 -6.40
N GLY A 639 15.98 13.67 -6.73
CA GLY A 639 16.81 14.44 -5.83
C GLY A 639 15.98 15.29 -4.88
N ARG A 640 16.52 16.41 -4.43
CA ARG A 640 15.80 17.38 -3.60
C ARG A 640 14.77 18.12 -4.43
N ASN A 641 13.48 17.95 -4.09
CA ASN A 641 12.36 18.56 -4.78
C ASN A 641 11.46 19.32 -3.80
N PHE A 642 10.79 20.34 -4.32
CA PHE A 642 9.88 21.21 -3.58
C PHE A 642 8.47 21.09 -4.17
N LYS A 643 7.46 21.06 -3.32
CA LYS A 643 6.05 21.14 -3.71
C LYS A 643 5.31 22.08 -2.79
N MET A 644 4.42 22.89 -3.34
CA MET A 644 3.53 23.77 -2.58
C MET A 644 2.10 23.65 -3.11
N GLY A 645 1.14 23.89 -2.25
CA GLY A 645 -0.26 23.85 -2.64
C GLY A 645 -1.20 24.56 -1.67
N ILE A 646 -2.42 24.67 -2.12
CA ILE A 646 -3.54 25.20 -1.37
C ILE A 646 -4.72 24.23 -1.43
N ARG A 647 -5.38 24.02 -0.28
CA ARG A 647 -6.62 23.27 -0.15
C ARG A 647 -7.69 24.18 0.44
N ILE A 648 -8.82 24.24 -0.21
CA ILE A 648 -10.00 25.02 0.20
C ILE A 648 -11.12 24.04 0.52
N GLN A 649 -11.78 24.24 1.68
CA GLN A 649 -12.92 23.44 2.14
C GLN A 649 -14.15 24.34 2.31
N PHE A 650 -15.30 23.91 1.85
CA PHE A 650 -16.56 24.66 1.91
C PHE A 650 -17.76 23.77 2.23
#